data_f09530d972f10a849f208afef08ed6c6
#
_entry.id   f09530d972f10a849f208afef08ed6c6
#
_cell.length_a   1.000
_cell.length_b   1.000
_cell.length_c   1.000
_cell.angle_alpha   90.00
_cell.angle_beta   90.00
_cell.angle_gamma   90.00
#
_symmetry.space_group_name_H-M   'P 1'
#
loop_
_entity.id
_entity.type
_entity.pdbx_description
1 polymer ?
#
loop_
_entity_poly.entity_id
_entity_poly.type
_entity_poly.pdbx_seq_one_letter_code
_entity_poly.pdbx_strand_id
1 'polypeptide(L)'
;MNAVGRVAPVITPSVLGIGHGGCIAGWQKDQVMAEEHSVARKTLEDRNRASDLERVRHSCAHVMAAAVMRIWPNAQLDIGPSTNEGFYYDFDIPDHRFTPEDFPRIEEEMKKIIKENQVFQKEIRTREEVKALLEAKGQKFKLERLNDIPEGEPISTFTNGEFMDLCAGPHVMRTGNIKAFKLLRVAAAYYRGKETNPQLQRLYGTAFMKKTELEEWLQMMEEAKRRDHRKIGKEMRLFAFDEDVGPGMPLWLPKGGILIAEIEKLAMETEFAAGYERVKTPHLARENMYTTSGHLPYYADSMFPPIEMKETMADGTEKVERYYLKAMNCPHHHKIFASYPRSYRELPLRLAEYGCCYRYEQSGELFGLMRVRSLQMNDAQIYCTPEQFADEFKAVNDMYLKYFKIFGIEKFQMRFSTHDPERLGQKYVNEPELWKKTEDMVRDVLIKSGINYVEIPNEAAFYGPKIDVQVWSAIGREFTLATNQVDFAVPARFGLVYRTRDNTEATPLCIHRAPLGTHERFIGFLIEHYAGNFPLWLAPEQVRILPIGSEQMDFSEALRKRMHDDGIRVTLDCSGDKIGGKIRNAETDKVHTMFVVGHKEQEANSVALRVHGKGDQGVRPVEEVLADLKQKIAARAAD
;
A
#
# COMPACT_ATOMS: atom_id res chain seq x y z
N MET A 1 26.64 -40.15 -18.02
CA MET A 1 27.49 -39.10 -18.63
C MET A 1 26.80 -37.77 -18.47
N ASN A 2 27.37 -36.93 -17.64
CA ASN A 2 26.86 -35.67 -17.14
C ASN A 2 26.78 -34.57 -18.21
N ALA A 3 25.70 -33.82 -18.23
CA ALA A 3 25.70 -32.47 -18.77
C ALA A 3 24.97 -31.54 -17.77
N VAL A 4 25.77 -30.94 -16.90
CA VAL A 4 25.36 -29.86 -16.01
C VAL A 4 25.34 -28.57 -16.84
N GLY A 5 24.14 -28.05 -17.13
CA GLY A 5 23.96 -26.73 -17.72
C GLY A 5 24.31 -25.65 -16.71
N ARG A 6 25.35 -24.87 -16.97
CA ARG A 6 25.71 -23.67 -16.22
C ARG A 6 24.64 -22.59 -16.43
N VAL A 7 23.95 -22.26 -15.37
CA VAL A 7 23.13 -21.05 -15.28
C VAL A 7 24.10 -19.85 -15.15
N ALA A 8 24.02 -18.92 -16.10
CA ALA A 8 24.74 -17.67 -16.02
C ALA A 8 24.26 -16.82 -14.83
N PRO A 9 25.12 -16.06 -14.16
CA PRO A 9 24.71 -15.23 -13.05
C PRO A 9 23.86 -14.07 -13.58
N VAL A 10 22.64 -13.98 -13.06
CA VAL A 10 21.80 -12.79 -13.22
C VAL A 10 22.53 -11.64 -12.50
N ILE A 11 22.91 -10.64 -13.28
CA ILE A 11 23.45 -9.38 -12.74
C ILE A 11 22.27 -8.70 -12.01
N THR A 12 22.26 -8.79 -10.71
CA THR A 12 21.40 -7.97 -9.86
C THR A 12 21.86 -6.53 -9.97
N PRO A 13 20.98 -5.56 -10.31
CA PRO A 13 21.31 -4.16 -10.10
C PRO A 13 21.57 -3.98 -8.60
N SER A 14 22.71 -3.41 -8.26
CA SER A 14 23.06 -3.02 -6.90
C SER A 14 21.90 -2.23 -6.32
N VAL A 15 21.30 -2.78 -5.28
CA VAL A 15 20.29 -2.09 -4.46
C VAL A 15 20.95 -0.83 -3.94
N LEU A 16 20.54 0.33 -4.45
CA LEU A 16 20.77 1.61 -3.81
C LEU A 16 20.25 1.46 -2.38
N GLY A 17 21.16 1.54 -1.43
CA GLY A 17 20.87 1.43 -0.01
C GLY A 17 19.87 2.51 0.41
N ILE A 18 18.59 2.19 0.37
CA ILE A 18 17.54 2.98 1.02
C ILE A 18 17.63 2.58 2.48
N GLY A 19 18.11 3.50 3.28
CA GLY A 19 18.30 3.33 4.71
C GLY A 19 17.04 2.80 5.39
N HIS A 20 17.25 1.83 6.26
CA HIS A 20 16.23 1.22 7.10
C HIS A 20 15.63 2.27 8.04
N GLY A 21 14.51 2.85 7.65
CA GLY A 21 13.64 3.65 8.49
C GLY A 21 12.31 2.93 8.65
N GLY A 22 12.14 2.33 9.80
CA GLY A 22 10.95 1.80 10.46
C GLY A 22 9.70 1.58 9.61
N CYS A 23 9.48 0.36 9.15
CA CYS A 23 8.18 -0.07 8.67
C CYS A 23 7.35 -0.61 9.83
N ILE A 24 6.22 -0.01 10.04
CA ILE A 24 5.25 -0.35 11.07
C ILE A 24 4.44 -1.54 10.62
N ALA A 25 4.17 -2.40 11.60
CA ALA A 25 3.35 -3.58 11.53
C ALA A 25 2.16 -3.47 10.57
N GLY A 26 1.94 -4.47 9.73
CA GLY A 26 0.95 -4.52 8.66
C GLY A 26 -0.52 -4.35 9.04
N TRP A 27 -0.80 -3.89 10.23
CA TRP A 27 -2.12 -3.51 10.75
C TRP A 27 -2.06 -2.27 11.64
N GLN A 28 -0.87 -1.72 11.84
CA GLN A 28 -0.66 -0.45 12.52
C GLN A 28 -0.17 0.55 11.48
N LYS A 29 -0.90 1.65 11.35
CA LYS A 29 -0.58 2.93 10.70
C LYS A 29 0.63 2.88 9.77
N ASP A 30 0.41 2.73 8.45
CA ASP A 30 1.40 3.15 7.47
C ASP A 30 1.65 4.65 7.69
N GLN A 31 2.75 4.98 8.33
CA GLN A 31 3.15 6.36 8.64
C GLN A 31 3.64 7.14 7.42
N VAL A 32 3.20 6.81 6.22
CA VAL A 32 3.67 7.52 5.01
C VAL A 32 3.12 8.94 4.89
N MET A 33 2.08 9.29 5.68
CA MET A 33 1.57 10.68 5.73
C MET A 33 1.61 11.31 7.13
N ALA A 34 1.84 10.53 8.21
CA ALA A 34 1.95 11.06 9.57
C ALA A 34 3.36 11.54 9.96
N GLU A 35 4.40 11.23 9.17
CA GLU A 35 5.74 11.80 9.37
C GLU A 35 5.82 13.30 9.05
N GLU A 36 4.75 13.92 8.53
CA GLU A 36 4.74 15.36 8.28
C GLU A 36 4.51 16.22 9.55
N HIS A 37 4.15 15.67 10.70
CA HIS A 37 3.71 16.49 11.83
C HIS A 37 4.66 16.66 13.01
N SER A 38 5.77 15.94 13.05
CA SER A 38 6.93 16.34 13.86
C SER A 38 8.17 15.65 13.33
N VAL A 39 8.98 16.35 12.59
CA VAL A 39 10.36 15.90 12.36
C VAL A 39 11.02 15.88 13.73
N ALA A 40 11.01 14.73 14.40
CA ALA A 40 11.73 14.53 15.64
C ALA A 40 13.18 14.94 15.40
N ARG A 41 13.73 15.75 16.30
CA ARG A 41 15.09 16.25 16.17
C ARG A 41 16.06 15.06 16.09
N LYS A 42 16.68 14.84 14.92
CA LYS A 42 17.65 13.76 14.71
C LYS A 42 18.77 13.86 15.75
N THR A 43 19.13 12.77 16.39
CA THR A 43 20.25 12.70 17.33
C THR A 43 21.58 12.95 16.61
N LEU A 44 22.66 13.18 17.33
CA LEU A 44 24.00 13.30 16.75
C LEU A 44 24.42 11.99 16.05
N GLU A 45 24.01 10.86 16.59
CA GLU A 45 24.28 9.55 16.03
C GLU A 45 23.56 9.34 14.69
N ASP A 46 22.27 9.68 14.60
CA ASP A 46 21.49 9.63 13.37
C ASP A 46 22.10 10.51 12.27
N ARG A 47 22.59 11.67 12.64
CA ARG A 47 23.26 12.59 11.69
C ARG A 47 24.59 12.03 11.18
N ASN A 48 25.35 11.37 12.03
CA ASN A 48 26.64 10.77 11.64
C ASN A 48 26.43 9.58 10.70
N ARG A 49 25.27 8.88 10.79
CA ARG A 49 24.88 7.77 9.92
C ARG A 49 24.25 8.20 8.59
N ALA A 50 24.03 9.50 8.36
CA ALA A 50 23.42 10.01 7.14
C ALA A 50 24.18 9.54 5.89
N SER A 51 23.46 8.96 4.93
CA SER A 51 23.99 8.53 3.64
C SER A 51 24.44 9.71 2.78
N ASP A 52 25.27 9.48 1.80
CA ASP A 52 25.71 10.51 0.86
C ASP A 52 24.52 11.13 0.11
N LEU A 53 23.50 10.35 -0.20
CA LEU A 53 22.28 10.83 -0.86
C LEU A 53 21.48 11.77 0.06
N GLU A 54 21.33 11.43 1.36
CA GLU A 54 20.68 12.32 2.34
C GLU A 54 21.44 13.65 2.48
N ARG A 55 22.78 13.60 2.49
CA ARG A 55 23.63 14.82 2.52
C ARG A 55 23.43 15.68 1.28
N VAL A 56 23.35 15.05 0.09
CA VAL A 56 23.08 15.76 -1.17
C VAL A 56 21.69 16.40 -1.13
N ARG A 57 20.66 15.68 -0.71
CA ARG A 57 19.29 16.17 -0.59
C ARG A 57 19.18 17.34 0.39
N HIS A 58 19.76 17.21 1.57
CA HIS A 58 19.77 18.26 2.58
C HIS A 58 20.52 19.50 2.06
N SER A 59 21.67 19.33 1.41
CA SER A 59 22.40 20.45 0.81
C SER A 59 21.63 21.10 -0.33
N CYS A 60 20.88 20.32 -1.11
CA CYS A 60 20.04 20.84 -2.17
C CYS A 60 18.86 21.67 -1.63
N ALA A 61 18.31 21.31 -0.45
CA ALA A 61 17.32 22.14 0.24
C ALA A 61 17.88 23.53 0.59
N HIS A 62 19.12 23.59 1.08
CA HIS A 62 19.81 24.87 1.34
C HIS A 62 20.09 25.68 0.07
N VAL A 63 20.52 25.03 -1.02
CA VAL A 63 20.69 25.69 -2.32
C VAL A 63 19.36 26.22 -2.85
N MET A 64 18.25 25.49 -2.65
CA MET A 64 16.92 25.98 -3.01
C MET A 64 16.52 27.20 -2.17
N ALA A 65 16.75 27.16 -0.85
CA ALA A 65 16.46 28.30 0.03
C ALA A 65 17.31 29.53 -0.35
N ALA A 66 18.59 29.33 -0.64
CA ALA A 66 19.48 30.39 -1.12
C ALA A 66 18.99 31.00 -2.44
N ALA A 67 18.54 30.16 -3.39
CA ALA A 67 17.98 30.61 -4.66
C ALA A 67 16.68 31.40 -4.47
N VAL A 68 15.77 30.92 -3.61
CA VAL A 68 14.54 31.63 -3.28
C VAL A 68 14.84 33.00 -2.65
N MET A 69 15.79 33.08 -1.70
CA MET A 69 16.17 34.35 -1.08
C MET A 69 16.86 35.33 -2.06
N ARG A 70 17.60 34.84 -3.07
CA ARG A 70 18.13 35.71 -4.12
C ARG A 70 17.02 36.32 -5.00
N ILE A 71 15.93 35.56 -5.23
CA ILE A 71 14.81 35.99 -6.05
C ILE A 71 13.81 36.83 -5.22
N TRP A 72 13.54 36.43 -3.99
CA TRP A 72 12.65 37.10 -3.03
C TRP A 72 13.38 37.38 -1.71
N PRO A 73 14.10 38.50 -1.59
CA PRO A 73 14.93 38.80 -0.42
C PRO A 73 14.17 38.87 0.91
N ASN A 74 12.85 39.13 0.87
CA ASN A 74 11.99 39.20 2.04
C ASN A 74 11.42 37.86 2.50
N ALA A 75 11.82 36.73 1.84
CA ALA A 75 11.36 35.41 2.21
C ALA A 75 11.77 35.03 3.64
N GLN A 76 10.81 34.54 4.41
CA GLN A 76 11.00 34.01 5.75
C GLN A 76 11.17 32.48 5.64
N LEU A 77 12.13 31.95 6.35
CA LEU A 77 12.53 30.54 6.29
C LEU A 77 12.12 29.81 7.57
N ASP A 78 11.57 28.59 7.45
CA ASP A 78 11.38 27.71 8.61
C ASP A 78 12.37 26.53 8.56
N ILE A 79 12.01 25.38 8.00
CA ILE A 79 12.85 24.17 7.98
C ILE A 79 13.01 23.60 6.57
N GLY A 80 14.15 22.92 6.35
CA GLY A 80 14.49 22.31 5.06
C GLY A 80 15.13 20.91 5.21
N PRO A 81 14.40 19.90 5.71
CA PRO A 81 14.95 18.56 5.87
C PRO A 81 15.07 17.79 4.56
N SER A 82 15.96 16.80 4.56
CA SER A 82 15.92 15.70 3.59
C SER A 82 14.83 14.69 3.96
N THR A 83 14.23 14.07 2.95
CA THR A 83 13.26 12.98 3.07
C THR A 83 13.73 11.77 2.27
N ASN A 84 13.05 10.63 2.43
CA ASN A 84 13.36 9.42 1.66
C ASN A 84 13.18 9.61 0.14
N GLU A 85 12.27 10.50 -0.28
CA GLU A 85 11.99 10.77 -1.70
C GLU A 85 12.73 12.00 -2.25
N GLY A 86 13.23 12.88 -1.37
CA GLY A 86 13.86 14.12 -1.80
C GLY A 86 14.17 15.07 -0.65
N PHE A 87 13.67 16.27 -0.75
CA PHE A 87 13.80 17.32 0.26
C PHE A 87 12.64 18.32 0.11
N TYR A 88 12.44 19.13 1.12
CA TYR A 88 11.57 20.30 1.03
C TYR A 88 12.14 21.48 1.80
N TYR A 89 11.54 22.64 1.63
CA TYR A 89 11.78 23.80 2.48
C TYR A 89 10.49 24.60 2.64
N ASP A 90 10.26 25.12 3.85
CA ASP A 90 9.09 25.91 4.21
C ASP A 90 9.40 27.40 4.16
N PHE A 91 8.56 28.14 3.45
CA PHE A 91 8.71 29.56 3.20
C PHE A 91 7.45 30.33 3.59
N ASP A 92 7.63 31.55 4.08
CA ASP A 92 6.61 32.59 4.12
C ASP A 92 7.10 33.78 3.27
N ILE A 93 6.38 34.06 2.20
CA ILE A 93 6.70 35.19 1.30
C ILE A 93 5.47 36.07 1.25
N PRO A 94 5.52 37.28 1.85
CA PRO A 94 4.32 38.12 2.05
C PRO A 94 3.54 38.42 0.76
N ASP A 95 4.26 38.72 -0.32
CA ASP A 95 3.66 39.24 -1.54
C ASP A 95 3.69 38.23 -2.71
N HIS A 96 4.02 36.98 -2.46
CA HIS A 96 4.11 35.97 -3.51
C HIS A 96 3.64 34.60 -3.05
N ARG A 97 2.90 33.91 -3.91
CA ARG A 97 2.53 32.50 -3.74
C ARG A 97 3.17 31.68 -4.84
N PHE A 98 3.96 30.66 -4.45
CA PHE A 98 4.60 29.78 -5.40
C PHE A 98 3.59 29.06 -6.26
N THR A 99 3.89 29.01 -7.54
CA THR A 99 3.19 28.20 -8.54
C THR A 99 4.20 27.38 -9.32
N PRO A 100 3.79 26.34 -10.06
CA PRO A 100 4.71 25.57 -10.90
C PRO A 100 5.47 26.40 -11.94
N GLU A 101 4.95 27.56 -12.34
CA GLU A 101 5.57 28.50 -13.25
C GLU A 101 6.83 29.16 -12.68
N ASP A 102 6.99 29.17 -11.36
CA ASP A 102 8.20 29.69 -10.69
C ASP A 102 9.37 28.71 -10.73
N PHE A 103 9.10 27.42 -10.89
CA PHE A 103 10.12 26.37 -10.79
C PHE A 103 11.28 26.58 -11.77
N PRO A 104 11.08 26.89 -13.06
CA PRO A 104 12.19 27.10 -13.98
C PRO A 104 13.12 28.22 -13.53
N ARG A 105 12.56 29.33 -12.96
CA ARG A 105 13.34 30.47 -12.48
C ARG A 105 14.16 30.11 -11.23
N ILE A 106 13.55 29.35 -10.30
CA ILE A 106 14.24 28.92 -9.08
C ILE A 106 15.33 27.90 -9.46
N GLU A 107 15.03 26.92 -10.32
CA GLU A 107 16.00 25.92 -10.78
C GLU A 107 17.19 26.55 -11.53
N GLU A 108 16.96 27.62 -12.28
CA GLU A 108 18.03 28.35 -12.95
C GLU A 108 18.97 29.00 -11.93
N GLU A 109 18.40 29.66 -10.90
CA GLU A 109 19.20 30.27 -9.83
C GLU A 109 19.94 29.22 -8.99
N MET A 110 19.29 28.08 -8.70
CA MET A 110 19.97 26.93 -8.05
C MET A 110 21.17 26.45 -8.88
N LYS A 111 21.02 26.34 -10.20
CA LYS A 111 22.13 25.93 -11.11
C LYS A 111 23.28 26.95 -11.06
N LYS A 112 23.02 28.25 -10.93
CA LYS A 112 24.07 29.28 -10.78
C LYS A 112 24.83 29.06 -9.47
N ILE A 113 24.12 28.88 -8.34
CA ILE A 113 24.73 28.62 -7.02
C ILE A 113 25.58 27.33 -7.05
N ILE A 114 25.09 26.27 -7.70
CA ILE A 114 25.84 25.01 -7.86
C ILE A 114 27.13 25.25 -8.67
N LYS A 115 27.04 26.03 -9.75
CA LYS A 115 28.17 26.36 -10.62
C LYS A 115 29.21 27.24 -9.89
N GLU A 116 28.78 28.10 -8.98
CA GLU A 116 29.66 28.91 -8.11
C GLU A 116 30.51 28.03 -7.19
N ASN A 117 30.16 26.77 -7.00
CA ASN A 117 30.89 25.76 -6.24
C ASN A 117 31.21 26.19 -4.80
N GLN A 118 30.24 26.81 -4.14
CA GLN A 118 30.36 27.36 -2.79
C GLN A 118 30.63 26.26 -1.76
N VAL A 119 31.46 26.55 -0.75
CA VAL A 119 31.75 25.64 0.37
C VAL A 119 30.63 25.71 1.40
N PHE A 120 30.18 24.57 1.93
CA PHE A 120 29.33 24.51 3.12
C PHE A 120 30.21 24.61 4.36
N GLN A 121 30.20 25.76 5.01
CA GLN A 121 30.97 26.02 6.22
C GLN A 121 30.08 25.85 7.44
N LYS A 122 30.50 24.97 8.35
CA LYS A 122 29.86 24.80 9.66
C LYS A 122 30.55 25.68 10.66
N GLU A 123 29.77 26.46 11.42
CA GLU A 123 30.26 27.26 12.54
C GLU A 123 29.44 26.94 13.78
N ILE A 124 30.13 26.82 14.92
CA ILE A 124 29.51 26.72 16.22
C ILE A 124 29.52 28.15 16.83
N ARG A 125 28.34 28.59 17.22
CA ARG A 125 28.10 29.95 17.70
C ARG A 125 27.39 29.95 19.03
N THR A 126 27.47 31.05 19.77
CA THR A 126 26.65 31.28 20.98
C THR A 126 25.20 31.60 20.57
N ARG A 127 24.28 31.43 21.50
CA ARG A 127 22.85 31.74 21.27
C ARG A 127 22.64 33.20 20.92
N GLU A 128 23.39 34.10 21.62
CA GLU A 128 23.35 35.54 21.43
C GLU A 128 23.82 35.94 20.01
N GLU A 129 24.92 35.35 19.56
CA GLU A 129 25.43 35.60 18.20
C GLU A 129 24.43 35.14 17.12
N VAL A 130 23.86 33.93 17.26
CA VAL A 130 22.88 33.43 16.30
C VAL A 130 21.60 34.27 16.33
N LYS A 131 21.15 34.67 17.53
CA LYS A 131 19.97 35.52 17.68
C LYS A 131 20.20 36.87 16.98
N ALA A 132 21.32 37.54 17.22
CA ALA A 132 21.64 38.80 16.56
C ALA A 132 21.70 38.68 15.02
N LEU A 133 22.28 37.60 14.50
CA LEU A 133 22.33 37.33 13.06
C LEU A 133 20.95 37.10 12.45
N LEU A 134 20.07 36.35 13.12
CA LEU A 134 18.72 36.09 12.64
C LEU A 134 17.83 37.33 12.74
N GLU A 135 17.97 38.14 13.79
CA GLU A 135 17.29 39.42 13.94
C GLU A 135 17.72 40.41 12.83
N ALA A 136 19.02 40.51 12.55
CA ALA A 136 19.54 41.37 11.48
C ALA A 136 19.02 40.93 10.08
N LYS A 137 18.77 39.63 9.88
CA LYS A 137 18.16 39.08 8.65
C LYS A 137 16.64 39.03 8.69
N GLY A 138 16.00 39.44 9.78
CA GLY A 138 14.55 39.47 9.96
C GLY A 138 13.88 38.09 9.95
N GLN A 139 14.57 36.98 10.26
CA GLN A 139 14.11 35.60 10.14
C GLN A 139 13.31 35.15 11.38
N LYS A 140 12.03 35.52 11.46
CA LYS A 140 11.15 35.30 12.63
C LYS A 140 11.00 33.82 13.02
N PHE A 141 10.76 32.93 12.05
CA PHE A 141 10.56 31.50 12.35
C PHE A 141 11.85 30.83 12.83
N LYS A 142 13.02 31.23 12.28
CA LYS A 142 14.31 30.74 12.74
C LYS A 142 14.63 31.20 14.16
N LEU A 143 14.22 32.40 14.54
CA LEU A 143 14.33 32.90 15.94
C LEU A 143 13.51 32.05 16.91
N GLU A 144 12.29 31.68 16.52
CA GLU A 144 11.48 30.76 17.33
C GLU A 144 12.08 29.33 17.38
N ARG A 145 12.64 28.81 16.27
CA ARG A 145 13.37 27.54 16.26
C ARG A 145 14.63 27.52 17.10
N LEU A 146 15.30 28.67 17.24
CA LEU A 146 16.45 28.81 18.13
C LEU A 146 16.06 28.52 19.58
N ASN A 147 14.85 28.90 20.00
CA ASN A 147 14.35 28.65 21.36
C ASN A 147 14.05 27.18 21.63
N ASP A 148 13.84 26.37 20.58
CA ASP A 148 13.61 24.92 20.71
C ASP A 148 14.92 24.14 20.99
N ILE A 149 16.09 24.77 20.88
CA ILE A 149 17.38 24.15 21.19
C ILE A 149 17.60 24.23 22.69
N PRO A 150 17.82 23.11 23.41
CA PRO A 150 18.06 23.10 24.84
C PRO A 150 19.27 24.00 25.24
N GLU A 151 19.21 24.51 26.45
CA GLU A 151 20.36 25.24 27.02
C GLU A 151 21.56 24.30 27.19
N GLY A 152 22.76 24.81 26.84
CA GLY A 152 23.99 24.03 26.90
C GLY A 152 24.30 23.19 25.67
N GLU A 153 23.35 23.03 24.74
CA GLU A 153 23.67 22.39 23.46
C GLU A 153 24.39 23.35 22.50
N PRO A 154 25.43 22.86 21.76
CA PRO A 154 26.13 23.68 20.78
C PRO A 154 25.21 24.06 19.62
N ILE A 155 25.09 25.33 19.32
CA ILE A 155 24.29 25.84 18.21
C ILE A 155 25.18 25.94 16.99
N SER A 156 24.78 25.26 15.92
CA SER A 156 25.49 25.28 14.65
C SER A 156 24.71 26.02 13.56
N THR A 157 25.46 26.79 12.77
CA THR A 157 25.00 27.41 11.53
C THR A 157 25.79 26.83 10.36
N PHE A 158 25.14 26.76 9.21
CA PHE A 158 25.81 26.44 7.96
C PHE A 158 25.69 27.60 6.98
N THR A 159 26.81 27.96 6.38
CA THR A 159 26.89 29.03 5.40
C THR A 159 27.37 28.51 4.07
N ASN A 160 26.74 28.90 2.97
CA ASN A 160 27.21 28.71 1.60
C ASN A 160 27.06 30.05 0.83
N GLY A 161 28.17 30.65 0.44
CA GLY A 161 28.18 32.00 -0.12
C GLY A 161 27.61 33.02 0.90
N GLU A 162 26.60 33.78 0.49
CA GLU A 162 25.91 34.75 1.33
C GLU A 162 24.74 34.14 2.16
N PHE A 163 24.34 32.94 1.83
CA PHE A 163 23.26 32.24 2.52
C PHE A 163 23.75 31.60 3.81
N MET A 164 23.08 31.90 4.92
CA MET A 164 23.34 31.29 6.22
C MET A 164 22.05 30.78 6.82
N ASP A 165 22.08 29.55 7.33
CA ASP A 165 20.94 28.90 7.98
C ASP A 165 21.31 28.34 9.36
N LEU A 166 20.31 28.33 10.27
CA LEU A 166 20.36 27.60 11.55
C LEU A 166 20.16 26.10 11.23
N CYS A 167 21.22 25.33 11.23
CA CYS A 167 21.21 23.96 10.80
C CYS A 167 22.28 23.13 11.53
N ALA A 168 21.93 21.87 11.79
CA ALA A 168 22.85 20.91 12.43
C ALA A 168 23.65 20.04 11.43
N GLY A 169 23.31 20.09 10.15
CA GLY A 169 23.91 19.24 9.11
C GLY A 169 23.42 17.78 9.17
N PRO A 170 24.14 16.84 8.53
CA PRO A 170 25.33 17.06 7.70
C PRO A 170 25.01 17.57 6.29
N HIS A 171 26.02 18.14 5.64
CA HIS A 171 25.99 18.60 4.25
C HIS A 171 27.13 18.00 3.44
N VAL A 172 27.04 18.12 2.10
CA VAL A 172 28.17 17.89 1.21
C VAL A 172 29.21 18.99 1.37
N MET A 173 30.45 18.75 0.91
CA MET A 173 31.53 19.74 1.08
C MET A 173 31.27 21.04 0.30
N ARG A 174 30.71 20.94 -0.90
CA ARG A 174 30.51 22.07 -1.82
C ARG A 174 29.19 21.91 -2.58
N THR A 175 28.59 23.04 -2.98
CA THR A 175 27.38 23.04 -3.82
C THR A 175 27.58 22.29 -5.13
N GLY A 176 28.78 22.31 -5.72
CA GLY A 176 29.15 21.56 -6.91
C GLY A 176 29.10 20.02 -6.77
N ASN A 177 28.95 19.49 -5.56
CA ASN A 177 28.70 18.05 -5.35
C ASN A 177 27.27 17.64 -5.69
N ILE A 178 26.33 18.58 -5.78
CA ILE A 178 24.94 18.33 -6.20
C ILE A 178 24.93 18.19 -7.73
N LYS A 179 24.75 16.97 -8.23
CA LYS A 179 24.86 16.66 -9.67
C LYS A 179 23.53 16.72 -10.43
N ALA A 180 22.44 16.35 -9.74
CA ALA A 180 21.13 16.26 -10.37
C ALA A 180 20.04 16.60 -9.36
N PHE A 181 19.13 17.49 -9.73
CA PHE A 181 17.98 17.86 -8.91
C PHE A 181 16.80 18.28 -9.78
N LYS A 182 15.60 18.28 -9.19
CA LYS A 182 14.36 18.75 -9.81
C LYS A 182 13.41 19.26 -8.74
N LEU A 183 12.75 20.41 -8.98
CA LEU A 183 11.62 20.86 -8.18
C LEU A 183 10.35 20.11 -8.62
N LEU A 184 9.50 19.72 -7.67
CA LEU A 184 8.42 18.78 -7.93
C LEU A 184 7.04 19.41 -7.77
N ARG A 185 6.78 20.03 -6.63
CA ARG A 185 5.47 20.60 -6.29
C ARG A 185 5.59 21.64 -5.18
N VAL A 186 4.55 22.42 -5.03
CA VAL A 186 4.33 23.27 -3.86
C VAL A 186 3.06 22.81 -3.14
N ALA A 187 3.06 22.92 -1.81
CA ALA A 187 1.88 22.66 -0.98
C ALA A 187 1.81 23.67 0.15
N ALA A 188 0.61 23.86 0.70
CA ALA A 188 0.43 24.58 1.95
C ALA A 188 0.87 23.70 3.12
N ALA A 189 1.54 24.30 4.12
CA ALA A 189 1.92 23.62 5.35
C ALA A 189 1.71 24.58 6.53
N TYR A 190 1.03 24.11 7.59
CA TYR A 190 0.91 24.94 8.79
C TYR A 190 2.21 24.92 9.60
N TYR A 191 2.64 26.10 10.04
CA TYR A 191 3.82 26.22 10.88
C TYR A 191 3.71 25.29 12.11
N ARG A 192 4.73 24.46 12.35
CA ARG A 192 4.74 23.42 13.40
C ARG A 192 3.58 22.43 13.34
N GLY A 193 2.96 22.24 12.16
CA GLY A 193 1.87 21.28 11.97
C GLY A 193 0.56 21.61 12.70
N LYS A 194 0.36 22.84 13.18
CA LYS A 194 -0.85 23.25 13.89
C LYS A 194 -1.71 24.17 13.01
N GLU A 195 -2.95 23.80 12.76
CA GLU A 195 -3.88 24.56 11.94
C GLU A 195 -4.14 25.99 12.44
N THR A 196 -3.93 26.24 13.73
CA THR A 196 -4.04 27.57 14.34
C THR A 196 -2.85 28.49 14.04
N ASN A 197 -1.77 27.96 13.49
CA ASN A 197 -0.55 28.70 13.18
C ASN A 197 -0.56 29.24 11.73
N PRO A 198 0.31 30.20 11.38
CA PRO A 198 0.44 30.70 10.01
C PRO A 198 0.66 29.58 8.99
N GLN A 199 0.01 29.71 7.83
CA GLN A 199 0.19 28.81 6.72
C GLN A 199 1.41 29.22 5.90
N LEU A 200 2.40 28.33 5.83
CA LEU A 200 3.62 28.45 5.04
C LEU A 200 3.46 27.78 3.68
N GLN A 201 4.37 28.07 2.78
CA GLN A 201 4.47 27.45 1.47
C GLN A 201 5.62 26.45 1.48
N ARG A 202 5.32 25.16 1.32
CA ARG A 202 6.30 24.08 1.29
C ARG A 202 6.65 23.75 -0.16
N LEU A 203 7.89 24.03 -0.54
CA LEU A 203 8.42 23.72 -1.85
C LEU A 203 9.19 22.40 -1.81
N TYR A 204 8.76 21.43 -2.60
CA TYR A 204 9.36 20.10 -2.67
C TYR A 204 10.31 19.97 -3.85
N GLY A 205 11.41 19.29 -3.62
CA GLY A 205 12.35 18.90 -4.66
C GLY A 205 12.95 17.51 -4.40
N THR A 206 13.65 17.01 -5.41
CA THR A 206 14.45 15.77 -5.27
C THR A 206 15.84 15.99 -5.82
N ALA A 207 16.81 15.21 -5.32
CA ALA A 207 18.18 15.20 -5.83
C ALA A 207 18.75 13.78 -5.81
N PHE A 208 19.66 13.52 -6.77
CA PHE A 208 20.33 12.24 -6.95
C PHE A 208 21.82 12.43 -7.19
N MET A 209 22.59 11.36 -6.97
CA MET A 209 24.05 11.37 -7.18
C MET A 209 24.42 11.48 -8.66
N LYS A 210 23.54 11.00 -9.57
CA LYS A 210 23.75 11.01 -11.02
C LYS A 210 22.50 11.52 -11.74
N LYS A 211 22.73 12.13 -12.91
CA LYS A 211 21.64 12.62 -13.76
C LYS A 211 20.76 11.48 -14.29
N THR A 212 21.36 10.35 -14.62
CA THR A 212 20.64 9.16 -15.08
C THR A 212 19.67 8.64 -14.03
N GLU A 213 20.06 8.61 -12.75
CA GLU A 213 19.21 8.21 -11.65
C GLU A 213 17.99 9.14 -11.49
N LEU A 214 18.18 10.46 -11.66
CA LEU A 214 17.09 11.42 -11.65
C LEU A 214 16.14 11.22 -12.85
N GLU A 215 16.68 11.00 -14.04
CA GLU A 215 15.89 10.78 -15.25
C GLU A 215 15.05 9.49 -15.14
N GLU A 216 15.64 8.40 -14.67
CA GLU A 216 14.94 7.14 -14.40
C GLU A 216 13.84 7.32 -13.35
N TRP A 217 14.14 8.04 -12.26
CA TRP A 217 13.16 8.33 -11.22
C TRP A 217 12.00 9.19 -11.74
N LEU A 218 12.28 10.22 -12.55
CA LEU A 218 11.24 11.06 -13.15
C LEU A 218 10.36 10.27 -14.11
N GLN A 219 10.94 9.36 -14.92
CA GLN A 219 10.17 8.46 -15.78
C GLN A 219 9.27 7.54 -14.96
N MET A 220 9.82 6.95 -13.89
CA MET A 220 9.05 6.12 -12.96
C MET A 220 7.89 6.91 -12.34
N MET A 221 8.11 8.14 -11.90
CA MET A 221 7.06 9.00 -11.32
C MET A 221 5.98 9.40 -12.33
N GLU A 222 6.35 9.61 -13.59
CA GLU A 222 5.37 9.90 -14.65
C GLU A 222 4.53 8.66 -14.98
N GLU A 223 5.17 7.49 -15.08
CA GLU A 223 4.46 6.22 -15.25
C GLU A 223 3.54 5.94 -14.05
N ALA A 224 3.96 6.31 -12.85
CA ALA A 224 3.16 6.27 -11.65
C ALA A 224 1.83 7.02 -11.76
N LYS A 225 1.92 8.28 -12.22
CA LYS A 225 0.72 9.12 -12.43
C LYS A 225 -0.21 8.53 -13.48
N ARG A 226 0.36 7.91 -14.51
CA ARG A 226 -0.42 7.23 -15.56
C ARG A 226 -1.13 5.99 -15.04
N ARG A 227 -0.53 5.25 -14.09
CA ARG A 227 -1.08 4.01 -13.51
C ARG A 227 -1.89 4.22 -12.25
N ASP A 228 -2.03 5.44 -11.75
CA ASP A 228 -2.76 5.73 -10.51
C ASP A 228 -4.17 5.10 -10.54
N HIS A 229 -4.42 4.19 -9.58
CA HIS A 229 -5.66 3.43 -9.49
C HIS A 229 -6.91 4.32 -9.37
N ARG A 230 -6.78 5.53 -8.79
CA ARG A 230 -7.88 6.48 -8.66
C ARG A 230 -8.30 7.03 -10.01
N LYS A 231 -7.30 7.35 -10.87
CA LYS A 231 -7.52 7.84 -12.23
C LYS A 231 -8.11 6.75 -13.11
N ILE A 232 -7.42 5.61 -13.21
CA ILE A 232 -7.84 4.48 -14.04
C ILE A 232 -9.19 3.94 -13.56
N GLY A 233 -9.39 3.79 -12.26
CA GLY A 233 -10.63 3.30 -11.68
C GLY A 233 -11.83 4.19 -12.01
N LYS A 234 -11.64 5.52 -12.03
CA LYS A 234 -12.66 6.48 -12.48
C LYS A 234 -12.93 6.38 -13.98
N GLU A 235 -11.88 6.34 -14.81
CA GLU A 235 -11.98 6.21 -16.27
C GLU A 235 -12.70 4.93 -16.69
N MET A 236 -12.35 3.80 -16.06
CA MET A 236 -12.97 2.49 -16.29
C MET A 236 -14.31 2.30 -15.57
N ARG A 237 -14.73 3.24 -14.72
CA ARG A 237 -15.94 3.14 -13.88
C ARG A 237 -15.96 1.89 -13.00
N LEU A 238 -14.88 1.68 -12.24
CA LEU A 238 -14.74 0.53 -11.34
C LEU A 238 -15.35 0.81 -9.96
N PHE A 239 -15.13 1.99 -9.43
CA PHE A 239 -15.63 2.42 -8.12
C PHE A 239 -15.85 3.94 -8.07
N ALA A 240 -16.57 4.39 -7.04
CA ALA A 240 -16.78 5.78 -6.73
C ALA A 240 -16.68 6.02 -5.22
N PHE A 241 -16.44 7.25 -4.82
CA PHE A 241 -16.62 7.75 -3.46
C PHE A 241 -17.68 8.83 -3.49
N ASP A 242 -18.50 8.85 -2.45
CA ASP A 242 -19.63 9.77 -2.32
C ASP A 242 -19.63 10.41 -0.93
N GLU A 243 -19.94 11.71 -0.86
CA GLU A 243 -19.90 12.47 0.40
C GLU A 243 -20.98 12.00 1.39
N ASP A 244 -22.16 11.61 0.90
CA ASP A 244 -23.26 11.13 1.75
C ASP A 244 -22.98 9.74 2.32
N VAL A 245 -22.20 8.91 1.61
CA VAL A 245 -21.74 7.60 2.10
C VAL A 245 -20.59 7.78 3.09
N GLY A 246 -19.76 8.77 2.87
CA GLY A 246 -18.66 9.16 3.74
C GLY A 246 -17.26 8.78 3.23
N PRO A 247 -16.23 9.45 3.75
CA PRO A 247 -14.86 9.30 3.27
C PRO A 247 -14.30 7.90 3.59
N GLY A 248 -13.59 7.32 2.62
CA GLY A 248 -12.96 6.01 2.77
C GLY A 248 -13.93 4.83 2.70
N MET A 249 -15.15 5.03 2.16
CA MET A 249 -16.15 3.98 1.96
C MET A 249 -16.44 3.86 0.45
N PRO A 250 -15.74 2.98 -0.29
CA PRO A 250 -15.90 2.87 -1.73
C PRO A 250 -17.24 2.25 -2.12
N LEU A 251 -17.89 2.83 -3.12
CA LEU A 251 -19.01 2.25 -3.85
C LEU A 251 -18.47 1.49 -5.05
N TRP A 252 -18.67 0.19 -5.11
CA TRP A 252 -18.26 -0.63 -6.24
C TRP A 252 -19.29 -0.53 -7.35
N LEU A 253 -18.85 -0.04 -8.52
CA LEU A 253 -19.69 0.06 -9.72
C LEU A 253 -19.75 -1.32 -10.43
N PRO A 254 -20.64 -1.52 -11.41
CA PRO A 254 -20.83 -2.84 -12.03
C PRO A 254 -19.54 -3.52 -12.51
N LYS A 255 -18.62 -2.79 -13.16
CA LYS A 255 -17.34 -3.33 -13.61
C LYS A 255 -16.42 -3.70 -12.43
N GLY A 256 -16.45 -2.94 -11.34
CA GLY A 256 -15.72 -3.25 -10.12
C GLY A 256 -16.30 -4.46 -9.38
N GLY A 257 -17.62 -4.57 -9.35
CA GLY A 257 -18.30 -5.75 -8.81
C GLY A 257 -17.93 -7.05 -9.52
N ILE A 258 -17.65 -7.00 -10.83
CA ILE A 258 -17.14 -8.16 -11.59
C ILE A 258 -15.75 -8.56 -11.10
N LEU A 259 -14.83 -7.59 -10.88
CA LEU A 259 -13.49 -7.88 -10.35
C LEU A 259 -13.59 -8.59 -8.99
N ILE A 260 -14.44 -8.08 -8.09
CA ILE A 260 -14.70 -8.69 -6.78
C ILE A 260 -15.18 -10.13 -6.96
N ALA A 261 -16.21 -10.35 -7.77
CA ALA A 261 -16.80 -11.66 -7.96
C ALA A 261 -15.80 -12.70 -8.51
N GLU A 262 -14.95 -12.32 -9.45
CA GLU A 262 -13.93 -13.22 -10.02
C GLU A 262 -12.82 -13.54 -8.99
N ILE A 263 -12.40 -12.55 -8.19
CA ILE A 263 -11.41 -12.75 -7.12
C ILE A 263 -11.99 -13.63 -6.00
N GLU A 264 -13.23 -13.37 -5.58
CA GLU A 264 -13.92 -14.22 -4.60
C GLU A 264 -14.09 -15.65 -5.09
N LYS A 265 -14.46 -15.83 -6.36
CA LYS A 265 -14.58 -17.15 -6.99
C LYS A 265 -13.26 -17.91 -6.96
N LEU A 266 -12.15 -17.27 -7.34
CA LEU A 266 -10.80 -17.84 -7.27
C LEU A 266 -10.45 -18.24 -5.83
N ALA A 267 -10.72 -17.36 -4.86
CA ALA A 267 -10.44 -17.63 -3.45
C ALA A 267 -11.28 -18.80 -2.92
N MET A 268 -12.58 -18.81 -3.19
CA MET A 268 -13.49 -19.89 -2.76
C MET A 268 -13.07 -21.26 -3.31
N GLU A 269 -12.74 -21.34 -4.61
CA GLU A 269 -12.28 -22.59 -5.24
C GLU A 269 -10.95 -23.07 -4.64
N THR A 270 -10.03 -22.15 -4.36
CA THR A 270 -8.73 -22.48 -3.77
C THR A 270 -8.89 -22.93 -2.31
N GLU A 271 -9.72 -22.25 -1.54
CA GLU A 271 -10.03 -22.56 -0.15
C GLU A 271 -10.75 -23.90 -0.02
N PHE A 272 -11.75 -24.15 -0.87
CA PHE A 272 -12.45 -25.43 -0.90
C PHE A 272 -11.49 -26.59 -1.19
N ALA A 273 -10.63 -26.46 -2.20
CA ALA A 273 -9.63 -27.47 -2.53
C ALA A 273 -8.61 -27.70 -1.41
N ALA A 274 -8.37 -26.70 -0.55
CA ALA A 274 -7.48 -26.78 0.59
C ALA A 274 -8.20 -27.19 1.90
N GLY A 275 -9.50 -27.55 1.85
CA GLY A 275 -10.27 -28.02 2.99
C GLY A 275 -10.66 -26.92 4.00
N TYR A 276 -10.88 -25.69 3.54
CA TYR A 276 -11.44 -24.63 4.36
C TYR A 276 -12.96 -24.71 4.43
N GLU A 277 -13.51 -24.41 5.57
CA GLU A 277 -14.94 -24.28 5.83
C GLU A 277 -15.34 -22.80 5.78
N ARG A 278 -16.33 -22.48 4.93
CA ARG A 278 -16.78 -21.11 4.77
C ARG A 278 -17.75 -20.74 5.87
N VAL A 279 -17.50 -19.60 6.53
CA VAL A 279 -18.36 -19.00 7.54
C VAL A 279 -18.79 -17.59 7.14
N LYS A 280 -19.75 -17.03 7.87
CA LYS A 280 -20.17 -15.64 7.71
C LYS A 280 -20.57 -15.09 9.07
N THR A 281 -20.03 -13.90 9.39
CA THR A 281 -20.21 -13.29 10.71
C THR A 281 -20.88 -11.92 10.62
N PRO A 282 -21.62 -11.49 11.67
CA PRO A 282 -22.25 -10.18 11.72
C PRO A 282 -21.23 -9.05 11.79
N HIS A 283 -21.65 -7.84 11.42
CA HIS A 283 -20.81 -6.65 11.40
C HIS A 283 -20.68 -5.97 12.76
N LEU A 284 -21.57 -6.28 13.69
CA LEU A 284 -21.65 -5.69 15.02
C LEU A 284 -21.45 -6.76 16.09
N ALA A 285 -20.77 -6.37 17.18
CA ALA A 285 -20.70 -7.20 18.39
C ALA A 285 -20.67 -6.31 19.64
N ARG A 286 -21.05 -6.92 20.78
CA ARG A 286 -21.01 -6.26 22.09
C ARG A 286 -19.58 -5.97 22.53
N GLU A 287 -19.39 -4.89 23.28
CA GLU A 287 -18.12 -4.42 23.85
C GLU A 287 -17.29 -5.54 24.50
N ASN A 288 -17.93 -6.44 25.24
CA ASN A 288 -17.25 -7.53 25.94
C ASN A 288 -16.44 -8.44 25.01
N MET A 289 -16.86 -8.64 23.77
CA MET A 289 -16.10 -9.45 22.81
C MET A 289 -14.76 -8.80 22.46
N TYR A 290 -14.73 -7.49 22.34
CA TYR A 290 -13.52 -6.73 22.01
C TYR A 290 -12.62 -6.51 23.22
N THR A 291 -13.18 -6.43 24.42
CA THR A 291 -12.41 -6.45 25.68
C THR A 291 -11.74 -7.81 25.87
N THR A 292 -12.45 -8.91 25.66
CA THR A 292 -11.91 -10.27 25.76
C THR A 292 -10.75 -10.49 24.78
N SER A 293 -10.92 -10.06 23.53
CA SER A 293 -9.88 -10.22 22.50
C SER A 293 -8.68 -9.27 22.67
N GLY A 294 -8.78 -8.24 23.53
CA GLY A 294 -7.77 -7.23 23.73
C GLY A 294 -7.77 -6.10 22.69
N HIS A 295 -8.76 -6.04 21.79
CA HIS A 295 -8.91 -4.89 20.90
C HIS A 295 -9.20 -3.61 21.69
N LEU A 296 -9.96 -3.74 22.77
CA LEU A 296 -10.13 -2.67 23.74
C LEU A 296 -9.25 -2.98 24.98
N PRO A 297 -8.39 -2.03 25.43
CA PRO A 297 -8.23 -0.65 24.90
C PRO A 297 -7.18 -0.51 23.78
N TYR A 298 -6.41 -1.56 23.44
CA TYR A 298 -5.18 -1.43 22.63
C TYR A 298 -5.40 -1.00 21.17
N TYR A 299 -6.60 -1.16 20.64
CA TYR A 299 -6.97 -0.83 19.26
C TYR A 299 -8.11 0.18 19.17
N ALA A 300 -8.48 0.81 20.29
CA ALA A 300 -9.65 1.69 20.41
C ALA A 300 -9.61 2.86 19.40
N ASP A 301 -8.46 3.49 19.22
CA ASP A 301 -8.28 4.62 18.30
C ASP A 301 -8.57 4.29 16.82
N SER A 302 -8.46 3.02 16.46
CA SER A 302 -8.74 2.51 15.11
C SER A 302 -10.14 1.91 14.95
N MET A 303 -10.95 1.91 16.00
CA MET A 303 -12.33 1.44 15.95
C MET A 303 -13.31 2.62 15.82
N PHE A 304 -14.40 2.41 15.07
CA PHE A 304 -15.50 3.37 15.09
C PHE A 304 -16.06 3.48 16.50
N PRO A 305 -16.54 4.69 16.91
CA PRO A 305 -17.19 4.86 18.20
C PRO A 305 -18.33 3.86 18.40
N PRO A 306 -18.62 3.41 19.64
CA PRO A 306 -19.68 2.46 19.89
C PRO A 306 -21.07 3.04 19.60
N ILE A 307 -21.96 2.16 19.18
CA ILE A 307 -23.39 2.42 19.13
C ILE A 307 -23.95 2.09 20.51
N GLU A 308 -24.49 3.09 21.21
CA GLU A 308 -25.13 2.92 22.52
C GLU A 308 -26.62 2.62 22.33
N MET A 309 -27.02 1.46 22.83
CA MET A 309 -28.44 1.08 22.91
C MET A 309 -28.92 1.21 24.37
N LYS A 310 -29.89 2.10 24.58
CA LYS A 310 -30.47 2.34 25.89
C LYS A 310 -31.80 1.60 26.02
N GLU A 311 -31.94 0.83 27.07
CA GLU A 311 -33.16 0.09 27.40
C GLU A 311 -33.61 0.47 28.81
N THR A 312 -34.86 0.91 28.95
CA THR A 312 -35.43 1.17 30.27
C THR A 312 -35.96 -0.14 30.84
N MET A 313 -35.39 -0.58 31.95
CA MET A 313 -35.78 -1.80 32.63
C MET A 313 -37.11 -1.63 33.36
N ALA A 314 -37.77 -2.74 33.74
CA ALA A 314 -39.05 -2.72 34.42
C ALA A 314 -39.03 -1.99 35.79
N ASP A 315 -37.86 -1.85 36.40
CA ASP A 315 -37.62 -1.11 37.63
C ASP A 315 -37.33 0.39 37.42
N GLY A 316 -37.39 0.86 36.16
CA GLY A 316 -37.12 2.25 35.80
C GLY A 316 -35.61 2.59 35.63
N THR A 317 -34.70 1.63 35.79
CA THR A 317 -33.28 1.84 35.57
C THR A 317 -32.95 1.82 34.05
N GLU A 318 -32.01 2.63 33.62
CA GLU A 318 -31.49 2.59 32.25
C GLU A 318 -30.31 1.60 32.15
N LYS A 319 -30.46 0.61 31.28
CA LYS A 319 -29.37 -0.27 30.86
C LYS A 319 -28.79 0.23 29.54
N VAL A 320 -27.49 0.51 29.52
CA VAL A 320 -26.76 0.90 28.29
C VAL A 320 -25.94 -0.28 27.81
N GLU A 321 -26.23 -0.76 26.61
CA GLU A 321 -25.43 -1.77 25.93
C GLU A 321 -24.66 -1.10 24.81
N ARG A 322 -23.34 -1.42 24.70
CA ARG A 322 -22.46 -0.89 23.67
C ARG A 322 -22.15 -1.93 22.62
N TYR A 323 -22.36 -1.57 21.36
CA TYR A 323 -22.02 -2.37 20.19
C TYR A 323 -20.99 -1.63 19.35
N TYR A 324 -20.02 -2.37 18.85
CA TYR A 324 -18.97 -1.85 17.98
C TYR A 324 -19.07 -2.48 16.60
N LEU A 325 -18.77 -1.71 15.55
CA LEU A 325 -18.46 -2.25 14.22
C LEU A 325 -17.18 -3.08 14.30
N LYS A 326 -17.16 -4.26 13.69
CA LYS A 326 -16.00 -5.15 13.75
C LYS A 326 -14.82 -4.56 12.96
N ALA A 327 -13.67 -4.42 13.63
CA ALA A 327 -12.41 -4.02 13.02
C ALA A 327 -11.64 -5.22 12.44
N MET A 328 -11.93 -6.43 12.93
CA MET A 328 -11.31 -7.71 12.54
C MET A 328 -12.32 -8.85 12.66
N ASN A 329 -12.10 -9.96 11.92
CA ASN A 329 -12.98 -11.13 11.90
C ASN A 329 -12.67 -12.14 13.01
N CYS A 330 -11.41 -12.21 13.49
CA CYS A 330 -10.94 -13.21 14.42
C CYS A 330 -11.77 -13.39 15.70
N PRO A 331 -12.28 -12.36 16.41
CA PRO A 331 -13.10 -12.58 17.59
C PRO A 331 -14.39 -13.38 17.30
N HIS A 332 -14.99 -13.16 16.14
CA HIS A 332 -16.17 -13.90 15.71
C HIS A 332 -15.84 -15.35 15.39
N HIS A 333 -14.73 -15.63 14.70
CA HIS A 333 -14.29 -16.99 14.39
C HIS A 333 -13.94 -17.77 15.66
N HIS A 334 -13.36 -17.12 16.68
CA HIS A 334 -13.16 -17.74 18.00
C HIS A 334 -14.50 -18.17 18.63
N LYS A 335 -15.56 -17.37 18.49
CA LYS A 335 -16.90 -17.75 18.95
C LYS A 335 -17.50 -18.91 18.14
N ILE A 336 -17.23 -18.98 16.83
CA ILE A 336 -17.63 -20.14 16.01
C ILE A 336 -16.88 -21.39 16.46
N PHE A 337 -15.58 -21.32 16.70
CA PHE A 337 -14.81 -22.45 17.25
C PHE A 337 -15.42 -22.93 18.58
N ALA A 338 -15.72 -22.03 19.49
CA ALA A 338 -16.25 -22.32 20.81
C ALA A 338 -17.73 -22.76 20.82
N SER A 339 -18.44 -22.72 19.68
CA SER A 339 -19.86 -23.06 19.62
C SER A 339 -20.14 -24.56 19.85
N TYR A 340 -19.14 -25.41 19.66
CA TYR A 340 -19.21 -26.86 19.88
C TYR A 340 -17.96 -27.35 20.63
N PRO A 341 -18.06 -28.42 21.46
CA PRO A 341 -16.91 -29.10 22.01
C PRO A 341 -16.04 -29.64 20.88
N ARG A 342 -14.74 -29.37 20.91
CA ARG A 342 -13.80 -29.77 19.86
C ARG A 342 -12.90 -30.93 20.30
N SER A 343 -12.52 -31.75 19.34
CA SER A 343 -11.59 -32.86 19.52
C SER A 343 -10.38 -32.68 18.58
N TYR A 344 -9.21 -33.23 18.96
CA TYR A 344 -8.02 -33.27 18.11
C TYR A 344 -8.27 -33.86 16.71
N ARG A 345 -9.35 -34.66 16.55
CA ARG A 345 -9.73 -35.28 15.27
C ARG A 345 -10.33 -34.28 14.29
N GLU A 346 -10.83 -33.15 14.79
CA GLU A 346 -11.42 -32.08 14.01
C GLU A 346 -10.39 -31.00 13.64
N LEU A 347 -9.17 -31.12 14.16
CA LEU A 347 -8.06 -30.22 13.85
C LEU A 347 -7.16 -30.81 12.76
N PRO A 348 -6.65 -29.99 11.82
CA PRO A 348 -6.81 -28.54 11.76
C PRO A 348 -8.19 -28.13 11.29
N LEU A 349 -8.83 -27.18 12.00
CA LEU A 349 -10.09 -26.53 11.59
C LEU A 349 -9.77 -25.20 10.91
N ARG A 350 -10.16 -25.05 9.65
CA ARG A 350 -9.86 -23.87 8.82
C ARG A 350 -11.14 -23.12 8.50
N LEU A 351 -11.40 -22.01 9.20
CA LEU A 351 -12.59 -21.17 9.01
C LEU A 351 -12.24 -19.96 8.14
N ALA A 352 -12.93 -19.78 7.00
CA ALA A 352 -12.66 -18.69 6.06
C ALA A 352 -13.90 -17.85 5.75
N GLU A 353 -13.72 -16.53 5.62
CA GLU A 353 -14.73 -15.63 5.08
C GLU A 353 -14.11 -14.44 4.32
N TYR A 354 -14.86 -13.89 3.35
CA TYR A 354 -14.68 -12.51 2.98
C TYR A 354 -15.48 -11.66 3.96
N GLY A 355 -14.78 -11.18 5.00
CA GLY A 355 -15.40 -10.46 6.11
C GLY A 355 -15.31 -8.96 5.93
N CYS A 356 -16.45 -8.26 6.00
CA CYS A 356 -16.48 -6.80 6.00
C CYS A 356 -16.01 -6.29 7.36
N CYS A 357 -14.94 -5.50 7.38
CA CYS A 357 -14.38 -4.85 8.56
C CYS A 357 -14.41 -3.33 8.42
N TYR A 358 -14.43 -2.63 9.54
CA TYR A 358 -14.52 -1.18 9.60
C TYR A 358 -13.40 -0.62 10.48
N ARG A 359 -12.64 0.35 9.95
CA ARG A 359 -11.53 0.98 10.67
C ARG A 359 -11.66 2.49 10.59
N TYR A 360 -11.57 3.14 11.74
CA TYR A 360 -11.64 4.59 11.82
C TYR A 360 -10.27 5.21 11.47
N GLU A 361 -9.91 5.08 10.18
CA GLU A 361 -8.70 5.71 9.65
C GLU A 361 -8.87 7.23 9.67
N GLN A 362 -7.80 7.96 10.02
CA GLN A 362 -7.83 9.42 10.01
C GLN A 362 -8.01 9.97 8.59
N SER A 363 -8.72 11.10 8.44
CA SER A 363 -9.05 11.65 7.12
C SER A 363 -7.81 11.96 6.27
N GLY A 364 -6.72 12.41 6.88
CA GLY A 364 -5.45 12.67 6.20
C GLY A 364 -4.69 11.43 5.75
N GLU A 365 -5.07 10.24 6.21
CA GLU A 365 -4.45 8.97 5.87
C GLU A 365 -5.17 8.24 4.73
N LEU A 366 -6.38 8.66 4.38
CA LEU A 366 -7.18 8.01 3.33
C LEU A 366 -6.53 8.19 1.95
N PHE A 367 -6.42 7.09 1.20
CA PHE A 367 -5.77 7.11 -0.10
C PHE A 367 -6.42 6.15 -1.11
N GLY A 368 -7.44 6.65 -1.82
CA GLY A 368 -8.18 5.86 -2.80
C GLY A 368 -8.64 4.52 -2.23
N LEU A 369 -8.37 3.42 -2.96
CA LEU A 369 -8.63 2.05 -2.48
C LEU A 369 -7.53 1.50 -1.56
N MET A 370 -6.35 2.12 -1.50
CA MET A 370 -5.22 1.60 -0.73
C MET A 370 -5.41 1.76 0.78
N ARG A 371 -6.15 2.80 1.22
CA ARG A 371 -6.48 3.02 2.61
C ARG A 371 -7.91 3.53 2.74
N VAL A 372 -8.77 2.71 3.28
CA VAL A 372 -10.23 2.88 3.34
C VAL A 372 -10.74 2.64 4.76
N ARG A 373 -11.97 3.10 5.06
CA ARG A 373 -12.64 2.87 6.34
C ARG A 373 -13.55 1.64 6.35
N SER A 374 -14.08 1.25 5.20
CA SER A 374 -14.83 0.01 5.01
C SER A 374 -14.05 -0.90 4.06
N LEU A 375 -13.76 -2.12 4.49
CA LEU A 375 -12.91 -3.05 3.74
C LEU A 375 -13.42 -4.47 3.86
N GLN A 376 -13.25 -5.25 2.79
CA GLN A 376 -13.60 -6.66 2.75
C GLN A 376 -12.33 -7.51 2.68
N MET A 377 -12.11 -8.32 3.71
CA MET A 377 -10.88 -9.07 3.89
C MET A 377 -11.05 -10.54 3.56
N ASN A 378 -10.15 -11.08 2.73
CA ASN A 378 -10.01 -12.52 2.51
C ASN A 378 -9.32 -13.17 3.72
N ASP A 379 -10.07 -13.34 4.78
CA ASP A 379 -9.57 -13.72 6.10
C ASP A 379 -9.88 -15.19 6.42
N ALA A 380 -8.97 -15.85 7.12
CA ALA A 380 -9.26 -17.13 7.74
C ALA A 380 -8.47 -17.31 9.03
N GLN A 381 -9.07 -18.10 9.93
CA GLN A 381 -8.43 -18.60 11.15
C GLN A 381 -8.31 -20.12 11.06
N ILE A 382 -7.07 -20.59 11.22
CA ILE A 382 -6.74 -22.02 11.22
C ILE A 382 -6.38 -22.42 12.63
N TYR A 383 -7.23 -23.25 13.23
CA TYR A 383 -6.99 -23.79 14.58
C TYR A 383 -6.29 -25.12 14.43
N CYS A 384 -5.10 -25.26 15.01
CA CYS A 384 -4.29 -26.46 14.86
C CYS A 384 -3.58 -26.84 16.18
N THR A 385 -3.13 -28.09 16.24
CA THR A 385 -2.22 -28.52 17.31
C THR A 385 -0.80 -28.03 17.03
N PRO A 386 0.09 -27.99 18.04
CA PRO A 386 1.50 -27.64 17.81
C PRO A 386 2.20 -28.52 16.77
N GLU A 387 1.82 -29.80 16.67
CA GLU A 387 2.40 -30.75 15.71
C GLU A 387 1.95 -30.46 14.27
N GLN A 388 0.73 -29.93 14.08
CA GLN A 388 0.17 -29.59 12.77
C GLN A 388 0.66 -28.22 12.27
N PHE A 389 1.18 -27.40 13.16
CA PHE A 389 1.50 -26.00 12.88
C PHE A 389 2.40 -25.80 11.65
N ALA A 390 3.49 -26.57 11.56
CA ALA A 390 4.47 -26.40 10.49
C ALA A 390 3.86 -26.64 9.10
N ASP A 391 3.04 -27.68 8.98
CA ASP A 391 2.37 -28.03 7.72
C ASP A 391 1.31 -26.98 7.34
N GLU A 392 0.53 -26.51 8.31
CA GLU A 392 -0.51 -25.49 8.08
C GLU A 392 0.12 -24.14 7.70
N PHE A 393 1.17 -23.73 8.39
CA PHE A 393 1.85 -22.48 8.11
C PHE A 393 2.52 -22.47 6.74
N LYS A 394 3.13 -23.62 6.36
CA LYS A 394 3.68 -23.82 5.02
C LYS A 394 2.60 -23.78 3.95
N ALA A 395 1.46 -24.45 4.15
CA ALA A 395 0.35 -24.49 3.20
C ALA A 395 -0.21 -23.08 2.92
N VAL A 396 -0.23 -22.19 3.91
CA VAL A 396 -0.60 -20.78 3.72
C VAL A 396 0.41 -20.07 2.82
N ASN A 397 1.71 -20.25 3.05
CA ASN A 397 2.74 -19.65 2.21
C ASN A 397 2.68 -20.16 0.75
N ASP A 398 2.46 -21.47 0.57
CA ASP A 398 2.27 -22.07 -0.76
C ASP A 398 1.03 -21.49 -1.48
N MET A 399 -0.04 -21.20 -0.75
CA MET A 399 -1.23 -20.53 -1.28
C MET A 399 -0.91 -19.12 -1.77
N TYR A 400 -0.06 -18.35 -1.07
CA TYR A 400 0.38 -17.02 -1.51
C TYR A 400 1.15 -17.09 -2.82
N LEU A 401 2.11 -18.00 -2.91
CA LEU A 401 2.90 -18.22 -4.12
C LEU A 401 2.03 -18.64 -5.32
N LYS A 402 1.00 -19.47 -5.08
CA LYS A 402 0.01 -19.83 -6.10
C LYS A 402 -0.74 -18.60 -6.62
N TYR A 403 -1.24 -17.74 -5.74
CA TYR A 403 -1.93 -16.51 -6.15
C TYR A 403 -1.01 -15.56 -6.90
N PHE A 404 0.20 -15.34 -6.40
CA PHE A 404 1.17 -14.45 -7.06
C PHE A 404 1.48 -14.91 -8.48
N LYS A 405 1.60 -16.22 -8.69
CA LYS A 405 1.75 -16.79 -10.04
C LYS A 405 0.54 -16.52 -10.94
N ILE A 406 -0.70 -16.67 -10.44
CA ILE A 406 -1.93 -16.40 -11.19
C ILE A 406 -2.03 -14.93 -11.60
N PHE A 407 -1.67 -14.01 -10.69
CA PHE A 407 -1.72 -12.57 -10.94
C PHE A 407 -0.43 -11.99 -11.55
N GLY A 408 0.56 -12.81 -11.89
CA GLY A 408 1.83 -12.33 -12.46
C GLY A 408 2.62 -11.41 -11.54
N ILE A 409 2.52 -11.60 -10.23
CA ILE A 409 3.26 -10.82 -9.22
C ILE A 409 4.63 -11.47 -9.02
N GLU A 410 5.64 -11.00 -9.74
CA GLU A 410 7.00 -11.57 -9.71
C GLU A 410 7.87 -10.97 -8.61
N LYS A 411 7.67 -9.67 -8.31
CA LYS A 411 8.47 -8.94 -7.33
C LYS A 411 7.76 -8.84 -6.00
N PHE A 412 8.20 -9.65 -5.03
CA PHE A 412 7.73 -9.61 -3.65
C PHE A 412 8.86 -9.96 -2.68
N GLN A 413 8.68 -9.62 -1.40
CA GLN A 413 9.58 -9.99 -0.32
C GLN A 413 8.77 -10.42 0.91
N MET A 414 9.11 -11.55 1.48
CA MET A 414 8.55 -11.96 2.76
C MET A 414 9.35 -11.34 3.91
N ARG A 415 8.66 -10.70 4.84
CA ARG A 415 9.20 -10.15 6.07
C ARG A 415 8.72 -10.96 7.24
N PHE A 416 9.64 -11.57 7.94
CA PHE A 416 9.38 -12.25 9.19
C PHE A 416 9.57 -11.27 10.34
N SER A 417 8.49 -10.91 11.03
CA SER A 417 8.49 -9.94 12.12
C SER A 417 8.49 -10.66 13.46
N THR A 418 9.50 -10.37 14.29
CA THR A 418 9.70 -10.91 15.63
C THR A 418 9.40 -9.87 16.72
N HIS A 419 9.20 -10.31 17.96
CA HIS A 419 9.00 -9.41 19.10
C HIS A 419 10.31 -8.74 19.55
N ASP A 420 10.17 -7.79 20.46
CA ASP A 420 11.26 -7.19 21.24
C ASP A 420 11.12 -7.65 22.70
N PRO A 421 12.08 -8.43 23.23
CA PRO A 421 12.02 -8.94 24.60
C PRO A 421 11.90 -7.84 25.68
N GLU A 422 12.43 -6.65 25.43
CA GLU A 422 12.36 -5.51 26.37
C GLU A 422 10.95 -4.91 26.47
N ARG A 423 10.05 -5.25 25.54
CA ARG A 423 8.69 -4.73 25.45
C ARG A 423 7.59 -5.72 25.82
N LEU A 424 7.96 -6.85 26.43
CA LEU A 424 7.02 -7.81 27.01
C LEU A 424 6.20 -7.17 28.13
N GLY A 425 4.90 -7.45 28.16
CA GLY A 425 3.96 -6.83 29.11
C GLY A 425 3.56 -5.38 28.77
N GLN A 426 4.16 -4.78 27.72
CA GLN A 426 3.82 -3.43 27.23
C GLN A 426 3.17 -3.49 25.84
N LYS A 427 3.98 -3.74 24.81
CA LYS A 427 3.53 -3.92 23.42
C LYS A 427 3.13 -5.36 23.12
N TYR A 428 3.76 -6.31 23.77
CA TYR A 428 3.64 -7.75 23.53
C TYR A 428 3.12 -8.47 24.77
N VAL A 429 2.36 -9.55 24.58
CA VAL A 429 1.96 -10.42 25.68
C VAL A 429 3.19 -10.97 26.42
N ASN A 430 3.10 -11.01 27.77
CA ASN A 430 4.21 -11.43 28.62
C ASN A 430 4.30 -12.97 28.74
N GLU A 431 4.72 -13.62 27.63
CA GLU A 431 4.84 -15.07 27.50
C GLU A 431 6.17 -15.43 26.79
N PRO A 432 7.34 -15.17 27.40
CA PRO A 432 8.65 -15.24 26.71
C PRO A 432 8.95 -16.61 26.10
N GLU A 433 8.55 -17.70 26.75
CA GLU A 433 8.78 -19.06 26.23
C GLU A 433 7.92 -19.36 24.99
N LEU A 434 6.68 -18.88 24.95
CA LEU A 434 5.80 -19.04 23.79
C LEU A 434 6.29 -18.20 22.60
N TRP A 435 6.79 -16.99 22.86
CA TRP A 435 7.42 -16.17 21.83
C TRP A 435 8.59 -16.90 21.17
N LYS A 436 9.56 -17.32 21.98
CA LYS A 436 10.73 -18.03 21.48
C LYS A 436 10.34 -19.28 20.69
N LYS A 437 9.45 -20.11 21.26
CA LYS A 437 9.00 -21.35 20.62
C LYS A 437 8.33 -21.08 19.28
N THR A 438 7.40 -20.11 19.20
CA THR A 438 6.67 -19.83 17.97
C THR A 438 7.53 -19.15 16.91
N GLU A 439 8.44 -18.27 17.29
CA GLU A 439 9.42 -17.66 16.36
C GLU A 439 10.37 -18.72 15.78
N ASP A 440 10.87 -19.64 16.59
CA ASP A 440 11.72 -20.73 16.12
C ASP A 440 10.95 -21.67 15.17
N MET A 441 9.68 -21.98 15.48
CA MET A 441 8.81 -22.78 14.60
C MET A 441 8.60 -22.11 13.23
N VAL A 442 8.33 -20.80 13.20
CA VAL A 442 8.16 -20.03 11.95
C VAL A 442 9.46 -19.99 11.16
N ARG A 443 10.58 -19.72 11.82
CA ARG A 443 11.91 -19.66 11.18
C ARG A 443 12.28 -21.01 10.55
N ASP A 444 12.03 -22.10 11.26
CA ASP A 444 12.26 -23.46 10.78
C ASP A 444 11.44 -23.76 9.51
N VAL A 445 10.16 -23.37 9.46
CA VAL A 445 9.31 -23.54 8.28
C VAL A 445 9.85 -22.75 7.09
N LEU A 446 10.25 -21.50 7.29
CA LEU A 446 10.82 -20.65 6.24
C LEU A 446 12.11 -21.24 5.65
N ILE A 447 13.02 -21.68 6.51
CA ILE A 447 14.29 -22.29 6.09
C ILE A 447 14.02 -23.60 5.32
N LYS A 448 13.20 -24.50 5.87
CA LYS A 448 12.87 -25.80 5.23
C LYS A 448 12.13 -25.64 3.90
N SER A 449 11.33 -24.59 3.77
CA SER A 449 10.60 -24.29 2.53
C SER A 449 11.45 -23.57 1.47
N GLY A 450 12.68 -23.16 1.78
CA GLY A 450 13.56 -22.42 0.88
C GLY A 450 13.03 -21.02 0.52
N ILE A 451 12.15 -20.46 1.35
CA ILE A 451 11.55 -19.14 1.13
C ILE A 451 12.56 -18.06 1.47
N ASN A 452 12.81 -17.15 0.53
CA ASN A 452 13.66 -15.98 0.79
C ASN A 452 12.88 -14.95 1.64
N TYR A 453 13.42 -14.64 2.82
CA TYR A 453 12.81 -13.68 3.74
C TYR A 453 13.85 -12.77 4.40
N VAL A 454 13.39 -11.67 4.94
CA VAL A 454 14.15 -10.80 5.85
C VAL A 454 13.50 -10.84 7.23
N GLU A 455 14.30 -10.89 8.28
CA GLU A 455 13.82 -10.84 9.66
C GLU A 455 13.88 -9.41 10.18
N ILE A 456 12.76 -8.92 10.75
CA ILE A 456 12.61 -7.57 11.25
C ILE A 456 12.19 -7.64 12.73
N PRO A 457 13.03 -7.19 13.65
CA PRO A 457 12.69 -7.19 15.07
C PRO A 457 11.68 -6.10 15.41
N ASN A 458 10.93 -6.30 16.51
CA ASN A 458 9.96 -5.34 17.07
C ASN A 458 8.78 -4.96 16.16
N GLU A 459 8.46 -5.80 15.16
CA GLU A 459 7.32 -5.59 14.25
C GLU A 459 6.26 -6.71 14.32
N ALA A 460 6.39 -7.67 15.22
CA ALA A 460 5.38 -8.70 15.45
C ALA A 460 4.02 -8.13 15.89
N ALA A 461 2.95 -8.91 15.73
CA ALA A 461 1.67 -8.63 16.37
C ALA A 461 1.80 -8.77 17.90
N PHE A 462 0.90 -8.16 18.67
CA PHE A 462 0.98 -8.25 20.14
C PHE A 462 0.80 -9.67 20.68
N TYR A 463 0.22 -10.56 19.88
CA TYR A 463 -0.16 -11.93 20.21
C TYR A 463 0.70 -13.02 19.56
N GLY A 464 1.67 -12.67 18.73
CA GLY A 464 2.56 -13.64 18.11
C GLY A 464 3.32 -13.11 16.89
N PRO A 465 4.29 -13.90 16.39
CA PRO A 465 5.09 -13.55 15.22
C PRO A 465 4.27 -13.62 13.93
N LYS A 466 4.73 -12.90 12.89
CA LYS A 466 4.04 -12.84 11.61
C LYS A 466 4.98 -12.81 10.42
N ILE A 467 4.46 -13.24 9.27
CA ILE A 467 5.03 -12.95 7.97
C ILE A 467 4.14 -11.96 7.24
N ASP A 468 4.72 -10.87 6.81
CA ASP A 468 4.10 -9.90 5.89
C ASP A 468 4.72 -10.03 4.51
N VAL A 469 3.91 -10.12 3.47
CA VAL A 469 4.39 -10.16 2.10
C VAL A 469 4.34 -8.76 1.51
N GLN A 470 5.52 -8.20 1.31
CA GLN A 470 5.68 -6.89 0.70
C GLN A 470 5.71 -7.00 -0.82
N VAL A 471 4.98 -6.13 -1.48
CA VAL A 471 5.00 -5.94 -2.93
C VAL A 471 5.27 -4.48 -3.24
N TRP A 472 5.69 -4.20 -4.46
CA TRP A 472 5.93 -2.84 -4.93
C TRP A 472 4.95 -2.46 -6.01
N SER A 473 4.30 -1.32 -5.85
CA SER A 473 3.51 -0.72 -6.93
C SER A 473 4.41 -0.37 -8.11
N ALA A 474 3.81 -0.05 -9.25
CA ALA A 474 4.54 0.39 -10.44
C ALA A 474 5.46 1.60 -10.22
N ILE A 475 5.23 2.35 -9.13
CA ILE A 475 6.01 3.52 -8.71
C ILE A 475 7.08 3.19 -7.66
N GLY A 476 7.34 1.92 -7.41
CA GLY A 476 8.29 1.49 -6.40
C GLY A 476 7.84 1.71 -4.95
N ARG A 477 6.58 2.11 -4.73
CA ARG A 477 6.03 2.24 -3.38
C ARG A 477 5.76 0.85 -2.81
N GLU A 478 6.34 0.57 -1.66
CA GLU A 478 6.20 -0.69 -0.94
C GLU A 478 4.91 -0.69 -0.08
N PHE A 479 4.22 -1.82 -0.05
CA PHE A 479 3.10 -2.06 0.85
C PHE A 479 2.86 -3.55 1.10
N THR A 480 2.28 -3.86 2.25
CA THR A 480 1.90 -5.22 2.62
C THR A 480 0.65 -5.64 1.85
N LEU A 481 0.76 -6.70 1.06
CA LEU A 481 -0.36 -7.27 0.33
C LEU A 481 -1.03 -8.41 1.09
N ALA A 482 -0.24 -9.32 1.65
CA ALA A 482 -0.70 -10.52 2.33
C ALA A 482 -0.03 -10.68 3.69
N THR A 483 -0.67 -11.40 4.61
CA THR A 483 -0.13 -11.65 5.95
C THR A 483 -0.46 -13.06 6.42
N ASN A 484 0.50 -13.66 7.16
CA ASN A 484 0.38 -14.94 7.82
C ASN A 484 0.90 -14.78 9.25
N GLN A 485 0.02 -14.90 10.25
CA GLN A 485 0.31 -14.53 11.63
C GLN A 485 0.01 -15.71 12.56
N VAL A 486 0.90 -15.96 13.50
CA VAL A 486 0.69 -16.94 14.56
C VAL A 486 0.09 -16.27 15.78
N ASP A 487 -0.95 -16.85 16.33
CA ASP A 487 -1.59 -16.40 17.56
C ASP A 487 -1.58 -17.55 18.59
N PHE A 488 -0.81 -17.37 19.63
CA PHE A 488 -0.76 -18.28 20.78
C PHE A 488 -1.47 -17.71 22.02
N ALA A 489 -1.98 -16.48 21.95
CA ALA A 489 -2.47 -15.75 23.11
C ALA A 489 -3.99 -15.57 23.15
N VAL A 490 -4.60 -15.13 22.03
CA VAL A 490 -6.02 -14.79 21.99
C VAL A 490 -6.92 -16.02 22.14
N PRO A 491 -6.61 -17.22 21.57
CA PRO A 491 -7.39 -18.42 21.83
C PRO A 491 -7.55 -18.74 23.32
N ALA A 492 -6.49 -18.57 24.12
CA ALA A 492 -6.54 -18.78 25.57
C ALA A 492 -7.45 -17.75 26.26
N ARG A 493 -7.45 -16.49 25.85
CA ARG A 493 -8.34 -15.44 26.40
C ARG A 493 -9.82 -15.71 26.14
N PHE A 494 -10.14 -16.36 25.01
CA PHE A 494 -11.49 -16.83 24.71
C PHE A 494 -11.85 -18.15 25.37
N GLY A 495 -10.92 -18.79 26.10
CA GLY A 495 -11.08 -20.11 26.70
C GLY A 495 -11.30 -21.21 25.67
N LEU A 496 -10.65 -21.08 24.49
CA LEU A 496 -10.76 -22.10 23.46
C LEU A 496 -9.99 -23.34 23.85
N VAL A 497 -10.67 -24.47 23.87
CA VAL A 497 -10.08 -25.77 24.20
C VAL A 497 -10.51 -26.84 23.22
N TYR A 498 -9.64 -27.81 23.00
CA TYR A 498 -9.96 -29.07 22.33
C TYR A 498 -9.51 -30.24 23.19
N ARG A 499 -10.19 -31.37 23.04
CA ARG A 499 -9.81 -32.62 23.73
C ARG A 499 -8.69 -33.32 22.99
N THR A 500 -7.58 -33.57 23.69
CA THR A 500 -6.40 -34.25 23.16
C THR A 500 -6.60 -35.76 23.04
N ARG A 501 -5.62 -36.46 22.47
CA ARG A 501 -5.61 -37.95 22.40
C ARG A 501 -5.65 -38.60 23.76
N ASP A 502 -5.02 -37.98 24.75
CA ASP A 502 -4.93 -38.47 26.13
C ASP A 502 -6.14 -38.04 26.98
N ASN A 503 -7.21 -37.59 26.33
CA ASN A 503 -8.44 -37.15 26.97
C ASN A 503 -8.29 -35.96 27.94
N THR A 504 -7.25 -35.15 27.75
CA THR A 504 -7.04 -33.85 28.43
C THR A 504 -7.50 -32.70 27.57
N GLU A 505 -7.58 -31.49 28.13
CA GLU A 505 -7.87 -30.28 27.40
C GLU A 505 -6.59 -29.53 27.05
N ALA A 506 -6.52 -28.97 25.84
CA ALA A 506 -5.44 -28.10 25.40
C ALA A 506 -5.99 -26.92 24.58
N THR A 507 -5.29 -25.79 24.64
CA THR A 507 -5.59 -24.61 23.82
C THR A 507 -4.97 -24.80 22.44
N PRO A 508 -5.72 -24.57 21.33
CA PRO A 508 -5.15 -24.62 19.99
C PRO A 508 -4.26 -23.42 19.71
N LEU A 509 -3.26 -23.59 18.83
CA LEU A 509 -2.66 -22.47 18.13
C LEU A 509 -3.63 -21.97 17.07
N CYS A 510 -3.60 -20.67 16.79
CA CYS A 510 -4.38 -20.07 15.72
C CYS A 510 -3.44 -19.41 14.70
N ILE A 511 -3.65 -19.71 13.42
CA ILE A 511 -2.99 -19.01 12.32
C ILE A 511 -4.01 -18.09 11.66
N HIS A 512 -3.74 -16.80 11.63
CA HIS A 512 -4.51 -15.81 10.90
C HIS A 512 -3.86 -15.60 9.54
N ARG A 513 -4.63 -15.76 8.46
CA ARG A 513 -4.11 -15.56 7.11
C ARG A 513 -5.03 -14.69 6.27
N ALA A 514 -4.44 -13.81 5.45
CA ALA A 514 -5.14 -13.02 4.46
C ALA A 514 -4.29 -12.97 3.17
N PRO A 515 -4.38 -13.99 2.29
CA PRO A 515 -3.50 -14.15 1.13
C PRO A 515 -3.73 -13.10 0.05
N LEU A 516 -4.96 -12.59 -0.08
CA LEU A 516 -5.33 -11.53 -1.01
C LEU A 516 -5.59 -10.19 -0.28
N GLY A 517 -5.32 -10.14 1.03
CA GLY A 517 -5.56 -8.97 1.86
C GLY A 517 -7.02 -8.51 1.81
N THR A 518 -7.25 -7.25 1.48
CA THR A 518 -8.58 -6.68 1.29
C THR A 518 -8.87 -6.49 -0.19
N HIS A 519 -10.13 -6.60 -0.60
CA HIS A 519 -10.54 -6.31 -1.98
C HIS A 519 -10.06 -4.94 -2.43
N GLU A 520 -10.25 -3.95 -1.59
CA GLU A 520 -9.93 -2.56 -1.91
C GLU A 520 -8.46 -2.41 -2.25
N ARG A 521 -7.58 -2.80 -1.33
CA ARG A 521 -6.13 -2.68 -1.52
C ARG A 521 -5.62 -3.57 -2.66
N PHE A 522 -6.12 -4.80 -2.74
CA PHE A 522 -5.70 -5.74 -3.77
C PHE A 522 -6.13 -5.30 -5.17
N ILE A 523 -7.39 -4.89 -5.35
CA ILE A 523 -7.89 -4.38 -6.64
C ILE A 523 -7.19 -3.06 -6.98
N GLY A 524 -6.98 -2.17 -6.02
CA GLY A 524 -6.19 -0.96 -6.22
C GLY A 524 -4.78 -1.27 -6.75
N PHE A 525 -4.11 -2.25 -6.15
CA PHE A 525 -2.83 -2.75 -6.64
C PHE A 525 -2.92 -3.34 -8.05
N LEU A 526 -3.90 -4.20 -8.33
CA LEU A 526 -4.07 -4.82 -9.65
C LEU A 526 -4.36 -3.78 -10.75
N ILE A 527 -5.12 -2.72 -10.45
CA ILE A 527 -5.32 -1.60 -11.38
C ILE A 527 -3.98 -0.96 -11.76
N GLU A 528 -3.11 -0.70 -10.78
CA GLU A 528 -1.78 -0.13 -11.03
C GLU A 528 -0.84 -1.15 -11.71
N HIS A 529 -0.86 -2.41 -11.27
CA HIS A 529 -0.04 -3.49 -11.78
C HIS A 529 -0.29 -3.73 -13.28
N TYR A 530 -1.55 -3.86 -13.66
CA TYR A 530 -1.95 -4.06 -15.06
C TYR A 530 -2.17 -2.76 -15.83
N ALA A 531 -2.04 -1.59 -15.20
CA ALA A 531 -2.42 -0.30 -15.79
C ALA A 531 -3.86 -0.31 -16.33
N GLY A 532 -4.76 -1.06 -15.68
CA GLY A 532 -6.14 -1.30 -16.09
C GLY A 532 -6.33 -2.35 -17.19
N ASN A 533 -5.26 -2.90 -17.77
CA ASN A 533 -5.31 -3.95 -18.80
C ASN A 533 -5.35 -5.32 -18.15
N PHE A 534 -6.47 -5.65 -17.52
CA PHE A 534 -6.62 -6.92 -16.82
C PHE A 534 -6.52 -8.12 -17.74
N PRO A 535 -5.95 -9.26 -17.29
CA PRO A 535 -5.95 -10.50 -18.07
C PRO A 535 -7.38 -10.94 -18.39
N LEU A 536 -7.55 -11.69 -19.48
CA LEU A 536 -8.85 -12.05 -20.04
C LEU A 536 -9.84 -12.59 -18.99
N TRP A 537 -9.39 -13.48 -18.11
CA TRP A 537 -10.27 -14.09 -17.10
C TRP A 537 -10.80 -13.07 -16.08
N LEU A 538 -10.02 -12.03 -15.77
CA LEU A 538 -10.34 -10.99 -14.78
C LEU A 538 -10.98 -9.74 -15.42
N ALA A 539 -10.80 -9.52 -16.73
CA ALA A 539 -11.27 -8.33 -17.43
C ALA A 539 -12.78 -8.12 -17.23
N PRO A 540 -13.24 -6.96 -16.76
CA PRO A 540 -14.67 -6.67 -16.59
C PRO A 540 -15.46 -6.81 -17.90
N GLU A 541 -14.86 -6.44 -19.01
CA GLU A 541 -15.36 -6.62 -20.37
C GLU A 541 -14.33 -7.44 -21.15
N GLN A 542 -14.64 -8.72 -21.36
CA GLN A 542 -13.73 -9.66 -22.00
C GLN A 542 -13.69 -9.47 -23.50
N VAL A 543 -14.85 -9.22 -24.10
CA VAL A 543 -14.99 -9.06 -25.56
C VAL A 543 -15.94 -7.91 -25.88
N ARG A 544 -15.60 -7.11 -26.88
CA ARG A 544 -16.53 -6.17 -27.54
C ARG A 544 -16.63 -6.52 -29.01
N ILE A 545 -17.86 -6.74 -29.48
CA ILE A 545 -18.14 -6.99 -30.89
C ILE A 545 -18.34 -5.64 -31.58
N LEU A 546 -17.64 -5.40 -32.68
CA LEU A 546 -17.59 -4.17 -33.42
C LEU A 546 -18.07 -4.40 -34.87
N PRO A 547 -19.39 -4.35 -35.16
CA PRO A 547 -19.89 -4.45 -36.52
C PRO A 547 -19.49 -3.23 -37.33
N ILE A 548 -19.03 -3.45 -38.58
CA ILE A 548 -18.61 -2.38 -39.50
C ILE A 548 -19.82 -1.56 -39.99
N GLY A 549 -20.94 -2.26 -40.26
CA GLY A 549 -22.15 -1.65 -40.74
C GLY A 549 -23.40 -2.23 -40.08
N SER A 550 -24.57 -1.68 -40.40
CA SER A 550 -25.86 -2.13 -39.89
C SER A 550 -26.24 -3.54 -40.35
N GLU A 551 -25.75 -3.94 -41.51
CA GLU A 551 -26.02 -5.31 -42.09
C GLU A 551 -25.42 -6.42 -41.24
N GLN A 552 -24.38 -6.15 -40.44
CA GLN A 552 -23.73 -7.10 -39.54
C GLN A 552 -24.36 -7.17 -38.15
N MET A 553 -25.38 -6.37 -37.88
CA MET A 553 -25.95 -6.28 -36.51
C MET A 553 -26.62 -7.59 -36.07
N ASP A 554 -27.39 -8.22 -36.92
CA ASP A 554 -28.10 -9.48 -36.57
C ASP A 554 -27.11 -10.60 -36.26
N PHE A 555 -26.08 -10.76 -37.08
CA PHE A 555 -25.00 -11.72 -36.83
C PHE A 555 -24.25 -11.40 -35.53
N SER A 556 -23.92 -10.15 -35.32
CA SER A 556 -23.19 -9.70 -34.14
C SER A 556 -23.99 -9.88 -32.85
N GLU A 557 -25.31 -9.64 -32.89
CA GLU A 557 -26.19 -9.85 -31.74
C GLU A 557 -26.39 -11.36 -31.45
N ALA A 558 -26.51 -12.20 -32.47
CA ALA A 558 -26.56 -13.64 -32.30
C ALA A 558 -25.26 -14.18 -31.67
N LEU A 559 -24.11 -13.65 -32.12
CA LEU A 559 -22.81 -14.01 -31.56
C LEU A 559 -22.69 -13.52 -30.12
N ARG A 560 -23.09 -12.26 -29.81
CA ARG A 560 -23.11 -11.71 -28.44
C ARG A 560 -23.96 -12.61 -27.51
N LYS A 561 -25.17 -12.95 -27.93
CA LYS A 561 -26.06 -13.81 -27.15
C LYS A 561 -25.43 -15.16 -26.85
N ARG A 562 -24.85 -15.81 -27.85
CA ARG A 562 -24.17 -17.09 -27.70
C ARG A 562 -23.01 -16.98 -26.70
N MET A 563 -22.16 -15.97 -26.83
CA MET A 563 -21.02 -15.74 -25.91
C MET A 563 -21.49 -15.47 -24.48
N HIS A 564 -22.57 -14.71 -24.33
CA HIS A 564 -23.18 -14.47 -23.03
C HIS A 564 -23.71 -15.74 -22.39
N ASP A 565 -24.42 -16.60 -23.18
CA ASP A 565 -24.94 -17.88 -22.72
C ASP A 565 -23.79 -18.85 -22.33
N ASP A 566 -22.64 -18.71 -22.96
CA ASP A 566 -21.39 -19.40 -22.64
C ASP A 566 -20.64 -18.80 -21.40
N GLY A 567 -21.19 -17.77 -20.77
CA GLY A 567 -20.61 -17.12 -19.60
C GLY A 567 -19.46 -16.13 -19.89
N ILE A 568 -19.28 -15.71 -21.14
CA ILE A 568 -18.28 -14.70 -21.54
C ILE A 568 -18.90 -13.31 -21.38
N ARG A 569 -18.17 -12.40 -20.72
CA ARG A 569 -18.58 -11.00 -20.54
C ARG A 569 -18.36 -10.21 -21.83
N VAL A 570 -19.41 -10.14 -22.64
CA VAL A 570 -19.37 -9.57 -23.99
C VAL A 570 -20.34 -8.41 -24.13
N THR A 571 -19.92 -7.38 -24.87
CA THR A 571 -20.77 -6.26 -25.29
C THR A 571 -20.80 -6.13 -26.81
N LEU A 572 -21.79 -5.42 -27.31
CA LEU A 572 -21.95 -5.10 -28.72
C LEU A 572 -21.95 -3.57 -28.89
N ASP A 573 -21.09 -3.06 -29.74
CA ASP A 573 -21.07 -1.63 -30.10
C ASP A 573 -22.11 -1.32 -31.15
N CYS A 574 -23.26 -0.79 -30.71
CA CYS A 574 -24.37 -0.38 -31.57
C CYS A 574 -24.25 1.10 -32.04
N SER A 575 -23.12 1.77 -31.78
CA SER A 575 -22.95 3.16 -32.22
C SER A 575 -22.88 3.28 -33.75
N GLY A 576 -23.24 4.45 -34.26
CA GLY A 576 -23.07 4.78 -35.66
C GLY A 576 -21.65 5.20 -36.06
N ASP A 577 -20.66 5.01 -35.17
CA ASP A 577 -19.29 5.38 -35.42
C ASP A 577 -18.64 4.54 -36.52
N LYS A 578 -17.70 5.13 -37.25
CA LYS A 578 -16.84 4.37 -38.16
C LYS A 578 -15.99 3.38 -37.35
N ILE A 579 -15.65 2.24 -37.96
CA ILE A 579 -14.91 1.16 -37.30
C ILE A 579 -13.63 1.62 -36.57
N GLY A 580 -12.89 2.58 -37.14
CA GLY A 580 -11.71 3.14 -36.48
C GLY A 580 -12.04 3.91 -35.19
N GLY A 581 -13.23 4.52 -35.11
CA GLY A 581 -13.77 5.15 -33.89
C GLY A 581 -14.14 4.11 -32.85
N LYS A 582 -14.88 3.07 -33.24
CA LYS A 582 -15.26 1.94 -32.37
C LYS A 582 -14.04 1.25 -31.78
N ILE A 583 -13.01 0.97 -32.58
CA ILE A 583 -11.73 0.38 -32.10
C ILE A 583 -11.07 1.32 -31.09
N ARG A 584 -10.97 2.62 -31.39
CA ARG A 584 -10.36 3.61 -30.47
C ARG A 584 -11.11 3.67 -29.14
N ASN A 585 -12.44 3.65 -29.18
CA ASN A 585 -13.27 3.67 -27.97
C ASN A 585 -13.04 2.40 -27.14
N ALA A 586 -13.00 1.23 -27.78
CA ALA A 586 -12.73 -0.05 -27.12
C ALA A 586 -11.31 -0.07 -26.49
N GLU A 587 -10.29 0.45 -27.17
CA GLU A 587 -8.94 0.60 -26.63
C GLU A 587 -8.91 1.58 -25.44
N THR A 588 -9.63 2.69 -25.51
CA THR A 588 -9.73 3.67 -24.42
C THR A 588 -10.42 3.05 -23.20
N ASP A 589 -11.48 2.28 -23.41
CA ASP A 589 -12.23 1.56 -22.38
C ASP A 589 -11.49 0.32 -21.82
N LYS A 590 -10.30 0.02 -22.36
CA LYS A 590 -9.46 -1.14 -21.98
C LYS A 590 -10.19 -2.47 -22.11
N VAL A 591 -10.95 -2.61 -23.19
CA VAL A 591 -11.60 -3.88 -23.55
C VAL A 591 -10.53 -4.89 -23.96
N HIS A 592 -10.51 -6.05 -23.31
CA HIS A 592 -9.44 -7.03 -23.53
C HIS A 592 -9.37 -7.51 -25.00
N THR A 593 -10.50 -7.91 -25.57
CA THR A 593 -10.58 -8.47 -26.94
C THR A 593 -11.66 -7.74 -27.75
N MET A 594 -11.38 -7.46 -28.99
CA MET A 594 -12.33 -6.86 -29.93
C MET A 594 -12.56 -7.81 -31.10
N PHE A 595 -13.82 -8.04 -31.46
CA PHE A 595 -14.21 -8.77 -32.66
C PHE A 595 -14.73 -7.80 -33.69
N VAL A 596 -13.97 -7.54 -34.73
CA VAL A 596 -14.41 -6.72 -35.86
C VAL A 596 -15.15 -7.65 -36.84
N VAL A 597 -16.38 -7.25 -37.20
CA VAL A 597 -17.27 -8.03 -38.06
C VAL A 597 -17.66 -7.19 -39.26
N GLY A 598 -17.15 -7.56 -40.40
CA GLY A 598 -17.56 -7.02 -41.70
C GLY A 598 -18.34 -8.07 -42.51
N HIS A 599 -18.63 -7.77 -43.78
CA HIS A 599 -19.37 -8.67 -44.68
C HIS A 599 -18.67 -10.02 -44.88
N LYS A 600 -17.35 -10.00 -45.08
CA LYS A 600 -16.53 -11.22 -45.26
C LYS A 600 -16.51 -12.10 -44.04
N GLU A 601 -16.39 -11.49 -42.87
CA GLU A 601 -16.38 -12.21 -41.57
C GLU A 601 -17.74 -12.87 -41.34
N GLN A 602 -18.82 -12.16 -41.61
CA GLN A 602 -20.18 -12.70 -41.51
C GLN A 602 -20.41 -13.88 -42.45
N GLU A 603 -20.05 -13.75 -43.74
CA GLU A 603 -20.21 -14.85 -44.73
C GLU A 603 -19.37 -16.08 -44.36
N ALA A 604 -18.16 -15.91 -43.87
CA ALA A 604 -17.25 -16.98 -43.50
C ALA A 604 -17.47 -17.51 -42.06
N ASN A 605 -18.45 -17.03 -41.31
CA ASN A 605 -18.65 -17.30 -39.88
C ASN A 605 -17.34 -17.16 -39.08
N SER A 606 -16.69 -16.01 -39.26
CA SER A 606 -15.40 -15.69 -38.70
C SER A 606 -15.41 -14.30 -38.04
N VAL A 607 -14.35 -13.93 -37.37
CA VAL A 607 -14.13 -12.58 -36.79
C VAL A 607 -12.70 -12.11 -37.03
N ALA A 608 -12.51 -10.83 -37.32
CA ALA A 608 -11.19 -10.23 -37.29
C ALA A 608 -10.86 -9.90 -35.84
N LEU A 609 -9.93 -10.64 -35.27
CA LEU A 609 -9.56 -10.61 -33.86
C LEU A 609 -8.56 -9.49 -33.59
N ARG A 610 -8.83 -8.67 -32.58
CA ARG A 610 -7.89 -7.69 -32.04
C ARG A 610 -7.75 -7.86 -30.53
N VAL A 611 -6.55 -7.70 -30.01
CA VAL A 611 -6.30 -7.76 -28.58
C VAL A 611 -5.73 -6.40 -28.13
N HIS A 612 -6.24 -5.90 -27.02
CA HIS A 612 -5.83 -4.61 -26.46
C HIS A 612 -4.30 -4.52 -26.34
N GLY A 613 -3.72 -3.44 -26.86
CA GLY A 613 -2.28 -3.21 -26.85
C GLY A 613 -1.44 -4.12 -27.76
N LYS A 614 -2.01 -5.22 -28.28
CA LYS A 614 -1.33 -6.14 -29.22
C LYS A 614 -1.80 -5.93 -30.67
N GLY A 615 -2.90 -5.21 -30.87
CA GLY A 615 -3.44 -4.89 -32.18
C GLY A 615 -4.11 -6.06 -32.90
N ASP A 616 -4.04 -6.07 -34.23
CA ASP A 616 -4.68 -7.05 -35.11
C ASP A 616 -4.00 -8.42 -35.03
N GLN A 617 -4.81 -9.47 -34.79
CA GLN A 617 -4.38 -10.86 -34.68
C GLN A 617 -4.88 -11.73 -35.85
N GLY A 618 -5.42 -11.10 -36.90
CA GLY A 618 -5.95 -11.76 -38.09
C GLY A 618 -7.37 -12.25 -37.95
N VAL A 619 -7.86 -12.84 -39.04
CA VAL A 619 -9.23 -13.41 -39.14
C VAL A 619 -9.20 -14.86 -38.70
N ARG A 620 -10.12 -15.24 -37.82
CA ARG A 620 -10.23 -16.62 -37.31
C ARG A 620 -11.69 -17.08 -37.28
N PRO A 621 -11.97 -18.40 -37.49
CA PRO A 621 -13.32 -18.95 -37.33
C PRO A 621 -13.88 -18.71 -35.92
N VAL A 622 -15.18 -18.38 -35.85
CA VAL A 622 -15.86 -18.11 -34.55
C VAL A 622 -15.67 -19.27 -33.58
N GLU A 623 -15.84 -20.51 -34.00
CA GLU A 623 -15.75 -21.70 -33.15
C GLU A 623 -14.36 -21.84 -32.49
N GLU A 624 -13.33 -21.60 -33.27
CA GLU A 624 -11.93 -21.67 -32.79
C GLU A 624 -11.64 -20.60 -31.76
N VAL A 625 -12.07 -19.36 -32.03
CA VAL A 625 -11.83 -18.23 -31.09
C VAL A 625 -12.61 -18.43 -29.79
N LEU A 626 -13.86 -18.88 -29.86
CA LEU A 626 -14.66 -19.15 -28.64
C LEU A 626 -14.05 -20.26 -27.79
N ALA A 627 -13.56 -21.35 -28.42
CA ALA A 627 -12.87 -22.42 -27.70
C ALA A 627 -11.59 -21.92 -27.01
N ASP A 628 -10.78 -21.14 -27.70
CA ASP A 628 -9.56 -20.53 -27.16
C ASP A 628 -9.86 -19.58 -25.97
N LEU A 629 -10.83 -18.69 -26.10
CA LEU A 629 -11.25 -17.80 -25.02
C LEU A 629 -11.73 -18.58 -23.79
N LYS A 630 -12.60 -19.59 -23.97
CA LYS A 630 -13.08 -20.41 -22.86
C LYS A 630 -11.92 -21.13 -22.15
N GLN A 631 -10.99 -21.68 -22.91
CA GLN A 631 -9.81 -22.34 -22.36
C GLN A 631 -8.94 -21.37 -21.53
N LYS A 632 -8.67 -20.17 -22.06
CA LYS A 632 -7.87 -19.14 -21.36
C LYS A 632 -8.57 -18.65 -20.10
N ILE A 633 -9.88 -18.42 -20.15
CA ILE A 633 -10.69 -18.01 -18.99
C ILE A 633 -10.65 -19.10 -17.92
N ALA A 634 -10.86 -20.36 -18.29
CA ALA A 634 -10.87 -21.48 -17.35
C ALA A 634 -9.49 -21.73 -16.72
N ALA A 635 -8.43 -21.57 -17.51
CA ALA A 635 -7.05 -21.71 -17.03
C ALA A 635 -6.57 -20.52 -16.20
N ARG A 636 -7.34 -19.41 -16.14
CA ARG A 636 -6.90 -18.13 -15.57
C ARG A 636 -5.51 -17.73 -16.09
N ALA A 637 -5.31 -17.89 -17.41
CA ALA A 637 -4.03 -17.61 -18.04
C ALA A 637 -3.66 -16.13 -17.85
N ALA A 638 -2.41 -15.88 -17.51
CA ALA A 638 -1.80 -14.58 -17.72
C ALA A 638 -1.62 -14.38 -19.24
N ASP A 639 -1.85 -13.17 -19.76
CA ASP A 639 -1.79 -12.86 -21.19
C ASP A 639 -0.37 -12.83 -21.79
#